data_477a2dd174298eb81553081002caf879
#
_entry.id   477a2dd174298eb81553081002caf879
#
_cell.length_a   1.000
_cell.length_b   1.000
_cell.length_c   1.000
_cell.angle_alpha   90.00
_cell.angle_beta   90.00
_cell.angle_gamma   90.00
#
_symmetry.space_group_name_H-M   'P 1'
#
loop_
_entity.id
_entity.type
_entity.pdbx_description
1 polymer ?
#
loop_
_entity_poly.entity_id
_entity_poly.type
_entity_poly.pdbx_seq_one_letter_code
_entity_poly.pdbx_strand_id
1 'polypeptide(L)'
;MPTSSIMSNTPNNNITAPIAKKIPHKMTMHDHQRVDNYYWMRDDQRSDEKILAHLSAENNYADAMLAEQEPLQEALFQELKARIVKDDNTVPAKDGKYWYHSEINGEQEFSNYYRSTSFAGENKTLLLDVNARAQDHEFYDLGDVSISPNDQLMSISEDTDSRRIYTINFSDLNQAADSTNRYLTDVLIETEGQIVWANDNQTVFYVKKDLDTLLGTQVYRHKLGTPQADDVLVYEEDDHSFYMSLDKSRDDSQIYICLHATESTHYLALSADDANGEFLDLVPYQEQHEYHPDKMGEYFYIVSNHQAKNFKLMKVAVDQIDDINNWQEVIPHRDNVLLEGIELFHNFIVSTERENGQIRFIVHTTSGINAGQQYPLLFDDPCYFACIGDNPEPESTIARIYYSSLTTPGSLFEFDLATGERKLLKQQKVLGDFNKADYQSERLFISARDGTQVPVSIVYRTDSFKKDGTNPLLQYGYGAYGITIDPNFSSQTLSLLDRGFVYVIAHVRGSEMLGRQWYENGKMAHKQNSFNDFIDVTKALVAQGYGAKDKIFASGGSAGGLLMGAVVNQAPELYLGIGAHVPFLDVLTTMLDETIPLTTNEYDEWGNPNEAQAYQTILAYSPIDNISAQHYPNILVTTGLHDSQVQYFEPMKWVAKLRELKTDDNLLLFKTDMEAGHGGASGRFKSLREKALEMSFFISLLTK
;
A
#
# COMPACT_ATOMS: atom_id res chain seq x y z
N MET A 1 26.46 56.58 -23.61
CA MET A 1 26.60 55.16 -23.25
C MET A 1 26.57 55.06 -21.72
N PRO A 2 25.52 54.57 -21.13
CA PRO A 2 25.57 54.21 -19.71
C PRO A 2 25.88 52.71 -19.57
N THR A 3 26.87 52.40 -18.81
CA THR A 3 27.32 51.08 -18.40
C THR A 3 26.28 50.46 -17.47
N SER A 4 25.66 49.36 -17.91
CA SER A 4 24.82 48.53 -17.06
C SER A 4 25.70 47.72 -16.10
N SER A 5 25.61 48.02 -14.84
CA SER A 5 26.16 47.19 -13.77
C SER A 5 25.33 45.89 -13.66
N ILE A 6 25.92 44.77 -14.01
CA ILE A 6 25.42 43.43 -13.69
C ILE A 6 25.53 43.30 -12.17
N MET A 7 24.39 43.30 -11.48
CA MET A 7 24.30 42.85 -10.10
C MET A 7 24.54 41.35 -10.09
N SER A 8 25.68 40.95 -9.55
CA SER A 8 25.92 39.56 -9.16
C SER A 8 25.04 39.24 -7.97
N ASN A 9 23.99 38.47 -8.19
CA ASN A 9 23.27 37.78 -7.12
C ASN A 9 24.17 36.69 -6.56
N THR A 10 24.96 37.01 -5.55
CA THR A 10 25.55 36.03 -4.65
C THR A 10 24.40 35.39 -3.86
N PRO A 11 24.29 34.06 -3.79
CA PRO A 11 23.28 33.41 -2.94
C PRO A 11 23.48 33.84 -1.49
N ASN A 12 22.39 34.10 -0.81
CA ASN A 12 22.38 34.55 0.58
C ASN A 12 22.79 33.39 1.49
N ASN A 13 24.07 33.32 1.87
CA ASN A 13 24.70 32.22 2.63
C ASN A 13 24.30 32.15 4.11
N ASN A 14 23.09 32.58 4.51
CA ASN A 14 22.64 32.58 5.90
C ASN A 14 21.33 31.81 6.14
N ILE A 15 21.05 30.73 5.36
CA ILE A 15 19.93 29.88 5.64
C ILE A 15 20.33 28.87 6.73
N THR A 16 19.82 29.06 7.94
CA THR A 16 20.07 28.15 9.07
C THR A 16 18.92 27.19 9.24
N ALA A 17 19.24 25.92 9.50
CA ALA A 17 18.23 24.91 9.79
C ALA A 17 17.42 25.29 11.04
N PRO A 18 16.11 25.03 11.06
CA PRO A 18 15.29 25.24 12.23
C PRO A 18 15.81 24.45 13.44
N ILE A 19 15.79 25.07 14.60
CA ILE A 19 16.19 24.44 15.87
C ILE A 19 14.95 24.31 16.76
N ALA A 20 14.55 23.07 17.01
CA ALA A 20 13.43 22.79 17.86
C ALA A 20 13.76 23.05 19.34
N LYS A 21 12.80 23.59 20.07
CA LYS A 21 12.94 23.82 21.51
C LYS A 21 12.97 22.49 22.26
N LYS A 22 13.93 22.34 23.17
CA LYS A 22 13.98 21.17 24.06
C LYS A 22 13.11 21.39 25.30
N ILE A 23 12.14 20.52 25.48
CA ILE A 23 11.27 20.46 26.66
C ILE A 23 11.31 19.01 27.16
N PRO A 24 12.14 18.71 28.19
CA PRO A 24 12.32 17.33 28.63
C PRO A 24 11.01 16.72 29.14
N HIS A 25 10.57 15.63 28.52
CA HIS A 25 9.49 14.78 28.99
C HIS A 25 10.07 13.43 29.42
N LYS A 26 9.81 13.04 30.68
CA LYS A 26 10.34 11.83 31.27
C LYS A 26 9.30 10.73 31.22
N MET A 27 9.66 9.61 30.65
CA MET A 27 8.84 8.40 30.59
C MET A 27 9.58 7.27 31.31
N THR A 28 8.88 6.52 32.16
CA THR A 28 9.48 5.40 32.89
C THR A 28 8.63 4.16 32.67
N MET A 29 9.28 3.08 32.23
CA MET A 29 8.66 1.78 32.02
C MET A 29 9.68 0.68 32.34
N HIS A 30 9.30 -0.38 33.02
CA HIS A 30 10.18 -1.51 33.40
C HIS A 30 11.50 -1.07 34.06
N ASP A 31 11.43 -0.11 35.02
CA ASP A 31 12.58 0.50 35.68
C ASP A 31 13.57 1.22 34.75
N HIS A 32 13.24 1.39 33.48
CA HIS A 32 14.01 2.14 32.49
C HIS A 32 13.38 3.55 32.31
N GLN A 33 14.21 4.59 32.42
CA GLN A 33 13.79 5.98 32.19
C GLN A 33 14.31 6.48 30.84
N ARG A 34 13.40 6.92 29.97
CA ARG A 34 13.69 7.65 28.75
C ARG A 34 13.38 9.13 28.94
N VAL A 35 14.08 9.98 28.17
CA VAL A 35 13.78 11.42 28.09
C VAL A 35 13.60 11.81 26.65
N ASP A 36 12.39 12.27 26.32
CA ASP A 36 12.08 12.85 25.03
C ASP A 36 12.00 14.37 25.14
N ASN A 37 12.92 15.06 24.50
CA ASN A 37 12.95 16.53 24.51
C ASN A 37 11.93 17.16 23.54
N TYR A 38 11.34 16.33 22.69
CA TYR A 38 10.49 16.76 21.57
C TYR A 38 9.07 16.18 21.65
N TYR A 39 8.69 15.55 22.77
CA TYR A 39 7.36 15.01 23.01
C TYR A 39 6.23 16.04 22.81
N TRP A 40 6.52 17.33 23.05
CA TRP A 40 5.61 18.45 22.86
C TRP A 40 5.19 18.69 21.40
N MET A 41 5.82 18.05 20.44
CA MET A 41 5.49 18.16 19.01
C MET A 41 4.21 17.39 18.62
N ARG A 42 3.67 16.58 19.52
CA ARG A 42 2.39 15.92 19.32
C ARG A 42 1.24 16.88 19.52
N ASP A 43 0.41 17.04 18.50
CA ASP A 43 -0.89 17.70 18.56
C ASP A 43 -1.87 16.92 17.70
N ASP A 44 -2.73 16.14 18.34
CA ASP A 44 -3.69 15.25 17.66
C ASP A 44 -4.77 16.06 16.91
N GLN A 45 -4.99 17.33 17.32
CA GLN A 45 -5.91 18.26 16.65
C GLN A 45 -5.27 19.00 15.47
N ARG A 46 -3.94 18.97 15.32
CA ARG A 46 -3.18 19.62 14.22
C ARG A 46 -3.43 21.13 14.12
N SER A 47 -3.62 21.79 15.25
CA SER A 47 -4.03 23.19 15.34
C SER A 47 -3.09 24.06 16.17
N ASP A 48 -2.09 23.50 16.85
CA ASP A 48 -1.10 24.28 17.62
C ASP A 48 -0.24 25.13 16.69
N GLU A 49 -0.41 26.46 16.82
CA GLU A 49 0.30 27.44 15.97
C GLU A 49 1.83 27.30 16.02
N LYS A 50 2.40 26.83 17.13
CA LYS A 50 3.85 26.69 17.28
C LYS A 50 4.37 25.48 16.52
N ILE A 51 3.59 24.39 16.52
CA ILE A 51 3.91 23.19 15.76
C ILE A 51 3.78 23.47 14.27
N LEU A 52 2.67 24.07 13.83
CA LEU A 52 2.46 24.47 12.44
C LEU A 52 3.52 25.45 11.94
N ALA A 53 3.93 26.42 12.79
CA ALA A 53 5.02 27.34 12.47
C ALA A 53 6.37 26.63 12.34
N HIS A 54 6.64 25.58 13.15
CA HIS A 54 7.88 24.81 13.03
C HIS A 54 7.88 23.95 11.75
N LEU A 55 6.78 23.29 11.41
CA LEU A 55 6.63 22.56 10.15
C LEU A 55 6.83 23.48 8.94
N SER A 56 6.21 24.67 8.97
CA SER A 56 6.41 25.69 7.93
C SER A 56 7.87 26.16 7.84
N ALA A 57 8.56 26.30 8.97
CA ALA A 57 9.99 26.65 8.97
C ALA A 57 10.86 25.55 8.38
N GLU A 58 10.55 24.27 8.64
CA GLU A 58 11.24 23.13 8.02
C GLU A 58 10.99 23.09 6.52
N ASN A 59 9.76 23.28 6.06
CA ASN A 59 9.43 23.37 4.64
C ASN A 59 10.22 24.49 3.94
N ASN A 60 10.23 25.70 4.53
CA ASN A 60 10.97 26.84 4.00
C ASN A 60 12.49 26.57 3.95
N TYR A 61 13.03 25.90 4.97
CA TYR A 61 14.43 25.49 4.99
C TYR A 61 14.73 24.48 3.88
N ALA A 62 13.91 23.44 3.75
CA ALA A 62 14.08 22.44 2.70
C ALA A 62 14.00 23.06 1.31
N ASP A 63 13.01 23.92 1.05
CA ASP A 63 12.86 24.63 -0.24
C ASP A 63 14.08 25.50 -0.55
N ALA A 64 14.58 26.24 0.43
CA ALA A 64 15.76 27.07 0.25
C ALA A 64 17.03 26.25 -0.02
N MET A 65 17.20 25.11 0.64
CA MET A 65 18.34 24.20 0.41
C MET A 65 18.26 23.47 -0.94
N LEU A 66 17.05 23.28 -1.47
CA LEU A 66 16.78 22.66 -2.75
C LEU A 66 16.57 23.65 -3.91
N ALA A 67 16.68 24.95 -3.66
CA ALA A 67 16.41 26.00 -4.68
C ALA A 67 17.26 25.86 -5.95
N GLU A 68 18.52 25.44 -5.83
CA GLU A 68 19.39 25.20 -6.99
C GLU A 68 18.97 23.98 -7.81
N GLN A 69 18.22 23.02 -7.21
CA GLN A 69 17.70 21.82 -7.85
C GLN A 69 16.30 22.02 -8.45
N GLU A 70 15.62 23.14 -8.17
CA GLU A 70 14.27 23.42 -8.70
C GLU A 70 14.15 23.25 -10.22
N PRO A 71 15.12 23.74 -11.06
CA PRO A 71 15.06 23.49 -12.51
C PRO A 71 15.15 22.01 -12.89
N LEU A 72 15.92 21.21 -12.15
CA LEU A 72 16.00 19.76 -12.35
C LEU A 72 14.71 19.08 -11.90
N GLN A 73 14.16 19.49 -10.77
CA GLN A 73 12.91 18.97 -10.25
C GLN A 73 11.75 19.22 -11.22
N GLU A 74 11.63 20.43 -11.77
CA GLU A 74 10.60 20.75 -12.76
C GLU A 74 10.85 19.97 -14.06
N ALA A 75 12.09 19.85 -14.53
CA ALA A 75 12.41 19.05 -15.71
C ALA A 75 12.04 17.57 -15.53
N LEU A 76 12.31 16.99 -14.36
CA LEU A 76 11.90 15.62 -14.02
C LEU A 76 10.37 15.49 -13.96
N PHE A 77 9.67 16.42 -13.33
CA PHE A 77 8.22 16.43 -13.29
C PHE A 77 7.62 16.42 -14.72
N GLN A 78 8.13 17.27 -15.60
CA GLN A 78 7.67 17.30 -17.00
C GLN A 78 8.03 16.01 -17.75
N GLU A 79 9.18 15.43 -17.48
CA GLU A 79 9.62 14.15 -18.05
C GLU A 79 8.70 12.99 -17.59
N LEU A 80 8.39 12.92 -16.30
CA LEU A 80 7.47 11.93 -15.73
C LEU A 80 6.07 12.07 -16.34
N LYS A 81 5.55 13.29 -16.37
CA LYS A 81 4.25 13.62 -16.94
C LYS A 81 4.16 13.29 -18.44
N ALA A 82 5.22 13.55 -19.19
CA ALA A 82 5.28 13.30 -20.62
C ALA A 82 5.22 11.81 -21.00
N ARG A 83 5.55 10.90 -20.10
CA ARG A 83 5.43 9.45 -20.32
C ARG A 83 4.03 8.91 -20.14
N ILE A 84 3.12 9.67 -19.54
CA ILE A 84 1.75 9.25 -19.25
C ILE A 84 0.85 9.55 -20.44
N VAL A 85 0.05 8.57 -20.83
CA VAL A 85 -1.02 8.76 -21.82
C VAL A 85 -2.11 9.64 -21.21
N LYS A 86 -2.46 10.73 -21.89
CA LYS A 86 -3.44 11.67 -21.37
C LYS A 86 -4.88 11.14 -21.44
N ASP A 87 -5.20 10.48 -22.56
CA ASP A 87 -6.52 9.91 -22.81
C ASP A 87 -6.40 8.40 -22.70
N ASP A 88 -6.92 7.82 -21.62
CA ASP A 88 -6.83 6.38 -21.36
C ASP A 88 -8.13 5.87 -20.73
N ASN A 89 -8.35 4.56 -20.83
CA ASN A 89 -9.52 3.89 -20.26
C ASN A 89 -9.15 2.50 -19.74
N THR A 90 -9.86 2.01 -18.75
CA THR A 90 -9.76 0.60 -18.37
C THR A 90 -10.43 -0.31 -19.40
N VAL A 91 -10.08 -1.59 -19.41
CA VAL A 91 -10.80 -2.58 -20.22
C VAL A 91 -12.15 -2.85 -19.55
N PRO A 92 -13.28 -2.75 -20.28
CA PRO A 92 -14.58 -2.96 -19.67
C PRO A 92 -14.70 -4.35 -19.03
N ALA A 93 -15.16 -4.41 -17.78
CA ALA A 93 -15.53 -5.64 -17.06
C ALA A 93 -17.04 -5.83 -17.12
N LYS A 94 -17.48 -7.06 -17.37
CA LYS A 94 -18.91 -7.39 -17.38
C LYS A 94 -19.35 -7.76 -15.98
N ASP A 95 -20.39 -7.11 -15.51
CA ASP A 95 -21.09 -7.46 -14.27
C ASP A 95 -22.59 -7.38 -14.53
N GLY A 96 -23.27 -8.52 -14.41
CA GLY A 96 -24.69 -8.64 -14.70
C GLY A 96 -25.05 -8.18 -16.12
N LYS A 97 -25.82 -7.11 -16.23
CA LYS A 97 -26.33 -6.58 -17.51
C LYS A 97 -25.39 -5.61 -18.20
N TYR A 98 -24.41 -5.06 -17.48
CA TYR A 98 -23.61 -3.96 -17.96
C TYR A 98 -22.13 -4.31 -18.04
N TRP A 99 -21.40 -3.47 -18.80
CA TRP A 99 -19.95 -3.43 -18.86
C TRP A 99 -19.47 -2.14 -18.21
N TYR A 100 -18.69 -2.26 -17.15
CA TYR A 100 -18.18 -1.17 -16.35
C TYR A 100 -16.74 -0.84 -16.73
N HIS A 101 -16.40 0.43 -16.82
CA HIS A 101 -15.05 0.89 -17.08
C HIS A 101 -14.85 2.32 -16.57
N SER A 102 -13.59 2.73 -16.46
CA SER A 102 -13.24 4.11 -16.18
C SER A 102 -12.48 4.74 -17.35
N GLU A 103 -12.59 6.06 -17.50
CA GLU A 103 -11.88 6.83 -18.49
C GLU A 103 -11.27 8.06 -17.86
N ILE A 104 -10.07 8.44 -18.32
CA ILE A 104 -9.42 9.68 -17.95
C ILE A 104 -9.02 10.43 -19.21
N ASN A 105 -9.23 11.75 -19.26
CA ASN A 105 -9.02 12.54 -20.47
C ASN A 105 -8.19 13.79 -20.18
N GLY A 106 -7.28 14.12 -21.11
CA GLY A 106 -6.50 15.36 -21.09
C GLY A 106 -5.70 15.58 -19.82
N GLU A 107 -6.01 16.66 -19.12
CA GLU A 107 -5.33 17.07 -17.88
C GLU A 107 -6.12 16.70 -16.61
N GLN A 108 -7.14 15.86 -16.73
CA GLN A 108 -7.88 15.37 -15.57
C GLN A 108 -6.94 14.65 -14.59
N GLU A 109 -7.17 14.86 -13.30
CA GLU A 109 -6.40 14.20 -12.24
C GLU A 109 -6.98 12.83 -11.85
N PHE A 110 -8.30 12.62 -12.09
CA PHE A 110 -9.03 11.43 -11.69
C PHE A 110 -9.74 10.79 -12.88
N SER A 111 -9.96 9.47 -12.83
CA SER A 111 -10.79 8.76 -13.79
C SER A 111 -12.27 8.96 -13.49
N ASN A 112 -13.07 9.13 -14.53
CA ASN A 112 -14.52 9.12 -14.46
C ASN A 112 -15.05 7.72 -14.74
N TYR A 113 -16.17 7.34 -14.14
CA TYR A 113 -16.75 5.99 -14.21
C TYR A 113 -17.93 5.92 -15.16
N TYR A 114 -17.99 4.85 -15.93
CA TYR A 114 -18.99 4.62 -16.96
C TYR A 114 -19.52 3.20 -16.93
N ARG A 115 -20.76 3.02 -17.44
CA ARG A 115 -21.29 1.72 -17.84
C ARG A 115 -21.83 1.74 -19.25
N SER A 116 -21.87 0.57 -19.90
CA SER A 116 -22.40 0.40 -21.25
C SER A 116 -23.13 -0.92 -21.40
N THR A 117 -23.93 -1.10 -22.47
CA THR A 117 -24.67 -2.34 -22.71
C THR A 117 -23.87 -3.38 -23.50
N SER A 118 -22.66 -3.03 -23.94
CA SER A 118 -21.77 -3.95 -24.66
C SER A 118 -20.28 -3.63 -24.37
N PHE A 119 -19.41 -4.59 -24.59
CA PHE A 119 -17.96 -4.42 -24.54
C PHE A 119 -17.47 -3.26 -25.45
N ALA A 120 -18.13 -3.05 -26.58
CA ALA A 120 -17.78 -1.98 -27.52
C ALA A 120 -18.21 -0.56 -27.06
N GLY A 121 -18.88 -0.43 -25.91
CA GLY A 121 -19.30 0.85 -25.36
C GLY A 121 -20.64 1.37 -25.90
N GLU A 122 -21.50 0.49 -26.48
CA GLU A 122 -22.82 0.93 -26.90
C GLU A 122 -23.67 1.42 -25.74
N ASN A 123 -24.41 2.52 -25.95
CA ASN A 123 -25.21 3.18 -24.91
C ASN A 123 -24.41 3.55 -23.65
N LYS A 124 -23.18 3.99 -23.83
CA LYS A 124 -22.31 4.43 -22.72
C LYS A 124 -22.97 5.54 -21.90
N THR A 125 -23.02 5.35 -20.59
CA THR A 125 -23.59 6.31 -19.61
C THR A 125 -22.53 6.66 -18.57
N LEU A 126 -22.41 7.95 -18.25
CA LEU A 126 -21.59 8.42 -17.15
C LEU A 126 -22.23 8.03 -15.81
N LEU A 127 -21.50 7.31 -14.98
CA LEU A 127 -21.91 6.97 -13.63
C LEU A 127 -21.46 8.02 -12.62
N LEU A 128 -20.18 8.41 -12.68
CA LEU A 128 -19.57 9.33 -11.73
C LEU A 128 -18.54 10.22 -12.43
N ASP A 129 -18.70 11.54 -12.28
CA ASP A 129 -17.69 12.52 -12.63
C ASP A 129 -16.88 12.87 -11.37
N VAL A 130 -15.77 12.16 -11.19
CA VAL A 130 -14.87 12.33 -10.03
C VAL A 130 -14.19 13.69 -10.06
N ASN A 131 -13.85 14.20 -11.25
CA ASN A 131 -13.18 15.49 -11.37
C ASN A 131 -14.08 16.64 -10.96
N ALA A 132 -15.40 16.55 -11.27
CA ALA A 132 -16.36 17.55 -10.82
C ALA A 132 -16.53 17.53 -9.30
N ARG A 133 -16.45 16.35 -8.66
CA ARG A 133 -16.56 16.24 -7.20
C ARG A 133 -15.30 16.72 -6.49
N ALA A 134 -14.13 16.41 -7.02
CA ALA A 134 -12.83 16.82 -6.48
C ALA A 134 -12.52 18.33 -6.64
N GLN A 135 -13.28 19.05 -7.47
CA GLN A 135 -12.95 20.40 -7.95
C GLN A 135 -12.69 21.43 -6.83
N ASP A 136 -13.46 21.36 -5.75
CA ASP A 136 -13.42 22.34 -4.65
C ASP A 136 -12.59 21.85 -3.44
N HIS A 137 -11.82 20.77 -3.61
CA HIS A 137 -11.01 20.14 -2.55
C HIS A 137 -9.53 20.17 -2.90
N GLU A 138 -8.67 20.49 -1.93
CA GLU A 138 -7.20 20.38 -2.09
C GLU A 138 -6.75 18.92 -2.09
N PHE A 139 -7.37 18.10 -1.25
CA PHE A 139 -7.27 16.65 -1.23
C PHE A 139 -8.62 16.02 -1.56
N TYR A 140 -8.62 14.94 -2.31
CA TYR A 140 -9.80 14.14 -2.61
C TYR A 140 -9.42 12.69 -2.86
N ASP A 141 -10.07 11.79 -2.17
CA ASP A 141 -9.97 10.35 -2.37
C ASP A 141 -11.36 9.73 -2.55
N LEU A 142 -11.49 8.90 -3.59
CA LEU A 142 -12.68 8.09 -3.84
C LEU A 142 -12.42 6.70 -3.28
N GLY A 143 -13.01 6.38 -2.13
CA GLY A 143 -12.78 5.13 -1.42
C GLY A 143 -13.43 3.93 -2.11
N ASP A 144 -14.74 3.98 -2.32
CA ASP A 144 -15.52 2.88 -2.90
C ASP A 144 -16.58 3.38 -3.86
N VAL A 145 -16.89 2.56 -4.86
CA VAL A 145 -18.01 2.73 -5.80
C VAL A 145 -18.75 1.40 -5.90
N SER A 146 -19.93 1.30 -5.30
CA SER A 146 -20.71 0.07 -5.26
C SER A 146 -22.07 0.23 -5.91
N ILE A 147 -22.46 -0.75 -6.72
CA ILE A 147 -23.74 -0.76 -7.45
C ILE A 147 -24.70 -1.70 -6.78
N SER A 148 -25.98 -1.29 -6.65
CA SER A 148 -27.01 -2.17 -6.10
C SER A 148 -27.27 -3.40 -6.99
N PRO A 149 -27.68 -4.55 -6.44
CA PRO A 149 -27.88 -5.80 -7.21
C PRO A 149 -28.81 -5.68 -8.42
N ASN A 150 -29.72 -4.71 -8.43
CA ASN A 150 -30.63 -4.46 -9.58
C ASN A 150 -30.12 -3.46 -10.59
N ASP A 151 -28.88 -2.96 -10.47
CA ASP A 151 -28.23 -1.95 -11.33
C ASP A 151 -28.88 -0.56 -11.33
N GLN A 152 -29.70 -0.22 -10.33
CA GLN A 152 -30.47 1.03 -10.33
C GLN A 152 -29.91 2.11 -9.41
N LEU A 153 -29.17 1.73 -8.38
CA LEU A 153 -28.57 2.63 -7.40
C LEU A 153 -27.06 2.46 -7.37
N MET A 154 -26.40 3.50 -6.93
CA MET A 154 -24.95 3.53 -6.74
C MET A 154 -24.65 4.23 -5.41
N SER A 155 -23.73 3.70 -4.63
CA SER A 155 -23.08 4.38 -3.52
C SER A 155 -21.66 4.77 -3.90
N ILE A 156 -21.19 5.88 -3.35
CA ILE A 156 -19.79 6.32 -3.43
C ILE A 156 -19.34 6.75 -2.05
N SER A 157 -18.09 6.51 -1.72
CA SER A 157 -17.47 7.01 -0.49
C SER A 157 -16.32 7.96 -0.81
N GLU A 158 -16.23 9.05 -0.06
CA GLU A 158 -15.31 10.16 -0.32
C GLU A 158 -14.61 10.61 0.95
N ASP A 159 -13.27 10.75 0.90
CA ASP A 159 -12.47 11.42 1.92
C ASP A 159 -11.89 12.71 1.33
N THR A 160 -12.16 13.83 1.99
CA THR A 160 -11.68 15.17 1.57
C THR A 160 -10.62 15.76 2.51
N ASP A 161 -10.26 15.02 3.56
CA ASP A 161 -9.37 15.47 4.64
C ASP A 161 -8.09 14.62 4.77
N SER A 162 -7.93 13.60 3.91
CA SER A 162 -6.81 12.65 3.93
C SER A 162 -6.65 11.90 5.27
N ARG A 163 -7.76 11.68 5.97
CA ARG A 163 -7.83 11.01 7.27
C ARG A 163 -8.41 9.60 7.20
N ARG A 164 -8.79 9.15 5.98
CA ARG A 164 -9.50 7.88 5.78
C ARG A 164 -10.81 7.82 6.56
N ILE A 165 -11.46 8.97 6.72
CA ILE A 165 -12.80 9.12 7.28
C ILE A 165 -13.71 9.46 6.13
N TYR A 166 -14.54 8.51 5.73
CA TYR A 166 -15.32 8.66 4.52
C TYR A 166 -16.76 9.09 4.79
N THR A 167 -17.29 9.86 3.84
CA THR A 167 -18.71 10.16 3.73
C THR A 167 -19.27 9.35 2.56
N ILE A 168 -20.36 8.60 2.79
CA ILE A 168 -21.02 7.80 1.76
C ILE A 168 -22.25 8.55 1.25
N ASN A 169 -22.33 8.67 -0.07
CA ASN A 169 -23.43 9.29 -0.81
C ASN A 169 -24.09 8.28 -1.75
N PHE A 170 -25.37 8.46 -2.04
CA PHE A 170 -26.16 7.55 -2.88
C PHE A 170 -26.72 8.26 -4.11
N SER A 171 -26.83 7.53 -5.21
CA SER A 171 -27.33 8.02 -6.50
C SER A 171 -28.33 7.09 -7.16
N ASP A 172 -29.39 7.64 -7.78
CA ASP A 172 -30.32 6.93 -8.65
C ASP A 172 -29.79 6.93 -10.10
N LEU A 173 -29.37 5.76 -10.58
CA LEU A 173 -28.81 5.57 -11.91
C LEU A 173 -29.84 5.62 -13.04
N ASN A 174 -31.15 5.71 -12.72
CA ASN A 174 -32.19 5.98 -13.70
C ASN A 174 -32.31 7.46 -14.06
N GLN A 175 -31.70 8.33 -13.25
CA GLN A 175 -31.62 9.77 -13.53
C GLN A 175 -30.39 10.10 -14.39
N ALA A 176 -30.48 11.15 -15.20
CA ALA A 176 -29.31 11.64 -15.95
C ALA A 176 -28.20 12.08 -15.02
N ALA A 177 -26.94 11.93 -15.43
CA ALA A 177 -25.77 12.23 -14.60
C ALA A 177 -25.70 13.69 -14.13
N ASP A 178 -26.21 14.62 -14.91
CA ASP A 178 -26.31 16.06 -14.65
C ASP A 178 -27.60 16.47 -13.92
N SER A 179 -28.49 15.53 -13.61
CA SER A 179 -29.74 15.81 -12.91
C SER A 179 -29.52 16.09 -11.44
N THR A 180 -30.08 17.16 -10.93
CA THR A 180 -30.09 17.46 -9.49
C THR A 180 -30.89 16.45 -8.66
N ASN A 181 -31.78 15.68 -9.30
CA ASN A 181 -32.58 14.64 -8.66
C ASN A 181 -31.86 13.28 -8.64
N ARG A 182 -30.64 13.20 -9.17
CA ARG A 182 -29.86 11.98 -9.19
C ARG A 182 -29.38 11.56 -7.79
N TYR A 183 -28.96 12.53 -6.98
CA TYR A 183 -28.46 12.25 -5.63
C TYR A 183 -29.63 12.07 -4.65
N LEU A 184 -29.57 10.99 -3.87
CA LEU A 184 -30.53 10.76 -2.79
C LEU A 184 -30.20 11.68 -1.61
N THR A 185 -31.13 11.78 -0.65
CA THR A 185 -30.94 12.58 0.56
C THR A 185 -30.15 11.86 1.65
N ASP A 186 -29.96 10.56 1.45
CA ASP A 186 -29.24 9.69 2.38
C ASP A 186 -27.74 10.00 2.33
N VAL A 187 -27.13 10.25 3.47
CA VAL A 187 -25.71 10.51 3.64
C VAL A 187 -25.25 9.81 4.91
N LEU A 188 -24.20 8.98 4.80
CA LEU A 188 -23.58 8.31 5.96
C LEU A 188 -22.20 8.94 6.19
N ILE A 189 -21.97 9.42 7.41
CA ILE A 189 -20.73 10.09 7.80
C ILE A 189 -19.94 9.25 8.81
N GLU A 190 -18.65 9.57 8.95
CA GLU A 190 -17.74 8.92 9.90
C GLU A 190 -17.62 7.42 9.64
N THR A 191 -17.41 7.03 8.39
CA THR A 191 -17.35 5.63 7.95
C THR A 191 -15.95 5.20 7.51
N GLU A 192 -15.73 3.87 7.42
CA GLU A 192 -14.55 3.28 6.76
C GLU A 192 -14.58 3.43 5.24
N GLY A 193 -15.73 3.80 4.66
CA GLY A 193 -15.90 4.01 3.23
C GLY A 193 -16.46 2.81 2.48
N GLN A 194 -16.24 1.60 2.94
CA GLN A 194 -16.78 0.40 2.32
C GLN A 194 -18.27 0.25 2.63
N ILE A 195 -19.02 -0.26 1.64
CA ILE A 195 -20.46 -0.54 1.77
C ILE A 195 -20.82 -1.85 1.08
N VAL A 196 -21.75 -2.62 1.68
CA VAL A 196 -22.28 -3.84 1.08
C VAL A 196 -23.79 -3.76 0.99
N TRP A 197 -24.33 -4.01 -0.23
CA TRP A 197 -25.76 -4.05 -0.50
C TRP A 197 -26.38 -5.40 -0.16
N ALA A 198 -27.50 -5.39 0.57
CA ALA A 198 -28.38 -6.55 0.61
C ALA A 198 -29.11 -6.73 -0.73
N ASN A 199 -29.60 -7.95 -0.99
CA ASN A 199 -30.27 -8.27 -2.25
C ASN A 199 -31.67 -7.63 -2.38
N ASP A 200 -32.19 -6.98 -1.33
CA ASP A 200 -33.43 -6.20 -1.36
C ASP A 200 -33.28 -4.85 -2.09
N ASN A 201 -32.06 -4.42 -2.43
CA ASN A 201 -31.72 -3.16 -3.10
C ASN A 201 -32.12 -1.88 -2.34
N GLN A 202 -32.36 -1.96 -1.06
CA GLN A 202 -32.77 -0.85 -0.20
C GLN A 202 -31.98 -0.78 1.10
N THR A 203 -31.36 -1.89 1.47
CA THR A 203 -30.61 -2.01 2.72
C THR A 203 -29.12 -2.14 2.40
N VAL A 204 -28.31 -1.40 3.14
CA VAL A 204 -26.85 -1.46 3.06
C VAL A 204 -26.26 -1.65 4.46
N PHE A 205 -25.07 -2.24 4.49
CA PHE A 205 -24.26 -2.35 5.69
C PHE A 205 -22.99 -1.53 5.51
N TYR A 206 -22.56 -0.86 6.57
CA TYR A 206 -21.34 -0.05 6.59
C TYR A 206 -20.66 -0.12 7.95
N VAL A 207 -19.35 0.12 7.96
CA VAL A 207 -18.54 0.19 9.19
C VAL A 207 -18.44 1.65 9.61
N LYS A 208 -18.81 1.94 10.84
CA LYS A 208 -18.62 3.25 11.45
C LYS A 208 -17.26 3.34 12.14
N LYS A 209 -16.59 4.46 11.93
CA LYS A 209 -15.25 4.74 12.45
C LYS A 209 -15.31 5.49 13.76
N ASP A 210 -14.52 5.06 14.73
CA ASP A 210 -14.18 5.86 15.90
C ASP A 210 -13.21 6.98 15.51
N LEU A 211 -13.51 8.21 15.85
CA LEU A 211 -12.73 9.37 15.40
C LEU A 211 -11.44 9.61 16.19
N ASP A 212 -11.32 9.04 17.38
CA ASP A 212 -10.12 9.16 18.21
C ASP A 212 -9.09 8.09 17.83
N THR A 213 -9.51 6.84 17.73
CA THR A 213 -8.64 5.69 17.40
C THR A 213 -8.51 5.43 15.91
N LEU A 214 -9.42 5.98 15.09
CA LEU A 214 -9.57 5.74 13.65
C LEU A 214 -9.84 4.27 13.30
N LEU A 215 -10.30 3.47 14.24
CA LEU A 215 -10.71 2.09 14.03
C LEU A 215 -12.20 2.00 13.68
N GLY A 216 -12.53 1.10 12.78
CA GLY A 216 -13.89 0.66 12.55
C GLY A 216 -14.25 -0.41 13.57
N THR A 217 -15.16 -0.09 14.51
CA THR A 217 -15.55 -0.99 15.60
C THR A 217 -17.02 -1.39 15.56
N GLN A 218 -17.82 -0.74 14.73
CA GLN A 218 -19.26 -0.94 14.71
C GLN A 218 -19.77 -1.13 13.28
N VAL A 219 -20.62 -2.12 13.07
CA VAL A 219 -21.37 -2.32 11.81
C VAL A 219 -22.80 -1.87 11.98
N TYR A 220 -23.24 -0.98 11.11
CA TYR A 220 -24.61 -0.50 11.06
C TYR A 220 -25.32 -0.99 9.81
N ARG A 221 -26.61 -1.21 9.96
CA ARG A 221 -27.56 -1.45 8.88
C ARG A 221 -28.35 -0.17 8.61
N HIS A 222 -28.20 0.37 7.41
CA HIS A 222 -28.94 1.53 6.92
C HIS A 222 -30.02 1.12 5.92
N LYS A 223 -31.21 1.69 6.04
CA LYS A 223 -32.28 1.54 5.06
C LYS A 223 -32.47 2.85 4.30
N LEU A 224 -32.29 2.83 3.00
CA LEU A 224 -32.46 4.02 2.16
C LEU A 224 -33.82 4.71 2.39
N GLY A 225 -33.79 6.04 2.46
CA GLY A 225 -34.93 6.88 2.76
C GLY A 225 -35.14 7.14 4.26
N THR A 226 -34.22 6.69 5.13
CA THR A 226 -34.22 6.99 6.56
C THR A 226 -32.98 7.80 6.95
N PRO A 227 -33.05 8.64 8.02
CA PRO A 227 -31.85 9.30 8.51
C PRO A 227 -30.85 8.32 9.11
N GLN A 228 -29.53 8.59 9.01
CA GLN A 228 -28.47 7.79 9.65
C GLN A 228 -28.67 7.60 11.15
N ALA A 229 -29.32 8.54 11.82
CA ALA A 229 -29.62 8.43 13.26
C ALA A 229 -30.62 7.33 13.62
N ASP A 230 -31.35 6.81 12.64
CA ASP A 230 -32.31 5.71 12.80
C ASP A 230 -31.69 4.34 12.44
N ASP A 231 -30.39 4.32 12.09
CA ASP A 231 -29.68 3.10 11.68
C ASP A 231 -29.55 2.12 12.85
N VAL A 232 -29.56 0.85 12.51
CA VAL A 232 -29.50 -0.24 13.49
C VAL A 232 -28.09 -0.74 13.63
N LEU A 233 -27.52 -0.66 14.83
CA LEU A 233 -26.28 -1.33 15.18
C LEU A 233 -26.52 -2.85 15.11
N VAL A 234 -25.76 -3.55 14.27
CA VAL A 234 -25.90 -5.00 14.06
C VAL A 234 -24.70 -5.80 14.58
N TYR A 235 -23.57 -5.14 14.77
CA TYR A 235 -22.36 -5.73 15.35
C TYR A 235 -21.48 -4.67 15.98
N GLU A 236 -20.83 -4.99 17.08
CA GLU A 236 -19.81 -4.18 17.73
C GLU A 236 -18.67 -5.06 18.20
N GLU A 237 -17.43 -4.66 17.87
CA GLU A 237 -16.21 -5.35 18.26
C GLU A 237 -15.52 -4.62 19.41
N ASP A 238 -15.36 -5.32 20.53
CA ASP A 238 -14.69 -4.79 21.73
C ASP A 238 -13.18 -5.01 21.71
N ASP A 239 -12.68 -5.96 20.89
CA ASP A 239 -11.27 -6.23 20.75
C ASP A 239 -10.64 -5.31 19.68
N HIS A 240 -9.98 -4.28 20.13
CA HIS A 240 -9.34 -3.27 19.29
C HIS A 240 -8.03 -3.77 18.63
N SER A 241 -7.73 -5.07 18.66
CA SER A 241 -6.67 -5.66 17.84
C SER A 241 -7.12 -6.00 16.43
N PHE A 242 -8.42 -6.01 16.16
CA PHE A 242 -8.98 -6.30 14.84
C PHE A 242 -9.18 -5.05 14.00
N TYR A 243 -8.87 -5.17 12.73
CA TYR A 243 -9.43 -4.34 11.66
C TYR A 243 -10.73 -4.96 11.18
N MET A 244 -11.75 -4.15 10.96
CA MET A 244 -13.07 -4.59 10.52
C MET A 244 -13.34 -4.15 9.09
N SER A 245 -13.83 -5.09 8.27
CA SER A 245 -14.30 -4.81 6.91
C SER A 245 -15.57 -5.61 6.60
N LEU A 246 -16.20 -5.27 5.49
CA LEU A 246 -17.38 -5.99 4.99
C LEU A 246 -17.06 -6.63 3.64
N ASP A 247 -17.67 -7.76 3.35
CA ASP A 247 -17.52 -8.40 2.05
C ASP A 247 -18.80 -9.16 1.67
N LYS A 248 -18.86 -9.65 0.45
CA LYS A 248 -19.96 -10.47 -0.07
C LYS A 248 -19.41 -11.73 -0.71
N SER A 249 -20.09 -12.85 -0.51
CA SER A 249 -19.68 -14.13 -1.11
C SER A 249 -19.69 -14.08 -2.64
N ARG A 250 -18.90 -14.94 -3.25
CA ARG A 250 -18.74 -15.07 -4.71
C ARG A 250 -20.04 -15.27 -5.47
N ASP A 251 -21.02 -15.87 -4.83
CA ASP A 251 -22.37 -16.11 -5.38
C ASP A 251 -23.43 -15.11 -4.90
N ASP A 252 -23.02 -14.00 -4.29
CA ASP A 252 -23.87 -12.93 -3.76
C ASP A 252 -24.90 -13.35 -2.72
N SER A 253 -24.77 -14.53 -2.13
CA SER A 253 -25.77 -15.07 -1.22
C SER A 253 -25.50 -14.78 0.25
N GLN A 254 -24.26 -14.40 0.62
CA GLN A 254 -23.87 -14.07 1.98
C GLN A 254 -23.21 -12.69 2.03
N ILE A 255 -23.46 -11.97 3.12
CA ILE A 255 -22.71 -10.77 3.53
C ILE A 255 -21.85 -11.17 4.72
N TYR A 256 -20.58 -10.76 4.70
CA TYR A 256 -19.62 -11.04 5.76
C TYR A 256 -19.25 -9.76 6.53
N ILE A 257 -19.12 -9.89 7.85
CA ILE A 257 -18.29 -9.03 8.67
C ILE A 257 -16.96 -9.75 8.81
N CYS A 258 -15.89 -9.11 8.38
CA CYS A 258 -14.54 -9.66 8.36
C CYS A 258 -13.69 -8.95 9.41
N LEU A 259 -13.24 -9.68 10.41
CA LEU A 259 -12.30 -9.20 11.44
C LEU A 259 -10.91 -9.78 11.15
N HIS A 260 -9.93 -8.90 11.00
CA HIS A 260 -8.55 -9.25 10.67
C HIS A 260 -7.58 -8.70 11.70
N ALA A 261 -6.86 -9.57 12.39
CA ALA A 261 -5.64 -9.25 13.13
C ALA A 261 -4.42 -9.80 12.37
N THR A 262 -3.23 -9.51 12.82
CA THR A 262 -1.98 -9.94 12.17
C THR A 262 -1.85 -11.46 12.03
N GLU A 263 -2.37 -12.22 12.99
CA GLU A 263 -2.24 -13.69 13.06
C GLU A 263 -3.58 -14.43 13.15
N SER A 264 -4.71 -13.71 13.10
CA SER A 264 -6.03 -14.30 13.28
C SER A 264 -7.05 -13.61 12.39
N THR A 265 -8.03 -14.39 11.92
CA THR A 265 -9.23 -13.85 11.28
C THR A 265 -10.48 -14.39 11.93
N HIS A 266 -11.56 -13.63 11.88
CA HIS A 266 -12.87 -14.06 12.33
C HIS A 266 -13.93 -13.54 11.36
N TYR A 267 -14.87 -14.39 10.98
CA TYR A 267 -15.93 -14.05 10.04
C TYR A 267 -17.29 -14.32 10.64
N LEU A 268 -18.17 -13.31 10.53
CA LEU A 268 -19.59 -13.49 10.76
C LEU A 268 -20.33 -13.38 9.42
N ALA A 269 -21.40 -14.11 9.25
CA ALA A 269 -22.16 -14.18 8.01
C ALA A 269 -23.64 -13.90 8.23
N LEU A 270 -24.24 -13.23 7.24
CA LEU A 270 -25.67 -12.97 7.13
C LEU A 270 -26.13 -13.36 5.72
N SER A 271 -27.31 -13.96 5.58
CA SER A 271 -27.91 -14.13 4.26
C SER A 271 -28.18 -12.78 3.59
N ALA A 272 -27.64 -12.57 2.38
CA ALA A 272 -27.86 -11.33 1.62
C ALA A 272 -29.35 -11.11 1.23
N ASP A 273 -30.16 -12.18 1.24
CA ASP A 273 -31.62 -12.12 0.98
C ASP A 273 -32.45 -11.77 2.22
N ASP A 274 -31.85 -11.82 3.42
CA ASP A 274 -32.54 -11.46 4.68
C ASP A 274 -31.80 -10.30 5.38
N ALA A 275 -31.97 -9.10 4.87
CA ALA A 275 -31.35 -7.89 5.41
C ALA A 275 -31.70 -7.59 6.88
N ASN A 276 -32.74 -8.23 7.45
CA ASN A 276 -33.15 -8.06 8.85
C ASN A 276 -32.68 -9.19 9.76
N GLY A 277 -31.98 -10.19 9.22
CA GLY A 277 -31.41 -11.28 9.99
C GLY A 277 -30.27 -10.84 10.93
N GLU A 278 -29.71 -11.80 11.62
CA GLU A 278 -28.59 -11.62 12.53
C GLU A 278 -27.30 -12.14 11.87
N PHE A 279 -26.18 -11.44 12.09
CA PHE A 279 -24.87 -11.96 11.76
C PHE A 279 -24.49 -13.06 12.74
N LEU A 280 -24.11 -14.21 12.23
CA LEU A 280 -23.72 -15.37 13.04
C LEU A 280 -22.26 -15.74 12.74
N ASP A 281 -21.56 -16.20 13.77
CA ASP A 281 -20.20 -16.73 13.61
C ASP A 281 -20.18 -17.81 12.52
N LEU A 282 -19.31 -17.65 11.53
CA LEU A 282 -19.15 -18.64 10.49
C LEU A 282 -18.40 -19.86 11.00
N VAL A 283 -17.34 -19.62 11.76
CA VAL A 283 -16.54 -20.63 12.47
C VAL A 283 -16.23 -20.06 13.85
N PRO A 284 -16.29 -20.85 14.94
CA PRO A 284 -15.89 -20.38 16.26
C PRO A 284 -14.46 -19.81 16.25
N TYR A 285 -14.28 -18.62 16.82
CA TYR A 285 -12.98 -17.95 16.87
C TYR A 285 -11.90 -18.85 17.49
N GLN A 286 -10.74 -18.85 16.87
CA GLN A 286 -9.52 -19.53 17.37
C GLN A 286 -8.34 -18.57 17.19
N GLU A 287 -7.59 -18.35 18.26
CA GLU A 287 -6.36 -17.59 18.21
C GLU A 287 -5.33 -18.26 17.26
N GLN A 288 -4.60 -17.45 16.50
CA GLN A 288 -3.62 -17.88 15.48
C GLN A 288 -4.22 -18.72 14.33
N HIS A 289 -5.52 -18.64 14.12
CA HIS A 289 -6.18 -19.22 12.98
C HIS A 289 -6.54 -18.14 11.98
N GLU A 290 -5.83 -18.12 10.88
CA GLU A 290 -6.13 -17.29 9.71
C GLU A 290 -6.90 -18.14 8.69
N TYR A 291 -8.09 -17.70 8.31
CA TYR A 291 -8.88 -18.35 7.27
C TYR A 291 -9.66 -17.32 6.46
N HIS A 292 -9.82 -17.60 5.18
CA HIS A 292 -10.53 -16.73 4.22
C HIS A 292 -11.59 -17.59 3.52
N PRO A 293 -12.85 -17.50 3.94
CA PRO A 293 -13.93 -18.25 3.35
C PRO A 293 -14.47 -17.53 2.12
N ASP A 294 -14.78 -18.27 1.07
CA ASP A 294 -15.62 -17.82 -0.01
C ASP A 294 -16.69 -18.86 -0.34
N LYS A 295 -17.89 -18.43 -0.71
CA LYS A 295 -19.02 -19.32 -0.94
C LYS A 295 -19.43 -19.32 -2.40
N MET A 296 -19.64 -20.53 -2.92
CA MET A 296 -20.27 -20.72 -4.22
C MET A 296 -21.21 -21.95 -4.20
N GLY A 297 -22.49 -21.68 -4.39
CA GLY A 297 -23.53 -22.69 -4.35
C GLY A 297 -23.68 -23.31 -2.95
N GLU A 298 -23.60 -24.64 -2.85
CA GLU A 298 -23.78 -25.38 -1.60
C GLU A 298 -22.52 -25.59 -0.78
N TYR A 299 -21.39 -24.91 -1.16
CA TYR A 299 -20.10 -25.12 -0.52
C TYR A 299 -19.40 -23.81 -0.20
N PHE A 300 -18.69 -23.83 0.95
CA PHE A 300 -17.60 -22.92 1.22
C PHE A 300 -16.27 -23.49 0.73
N TYR A 301 -15.43 -22.62 0.22
CA TYR A 301 -14.03 -22.84 -0.12
C TYR A 301 -13.20 -21.95 0.79
N ILE A 302 -12.28 -22.53 1.54
CA ILE A 302 -11.63 -21.84 2.65
C ILE A 302 -10.11 -21.98 2.51
N VAL A 303 -9.42 -20.87 2.27
CA VAL A 303 -7.97 -20.80 2.40
C VAL A 303 -7.66 -20.68 3.89
N SER A 304 -6.92 -21.63 4.47
CA SER A 304 -6.71 -21.70 5.93
C SER A 304 -5.28 -22.12 6.30
N ASN A 305 -4.76 -21.50 7.36
CA ASN A 305 -3.48 -21.90 7.97
C ASN A 305 -3.62 -23.04 9.01
N HIS A 306 -4.83 -23.56 9.25
CA HIS A 306 -5.03 -24.63 10.23
C HIS A 306 -4.16 -25.85 9.91
N GLN A 307 -3.14 -26.12 10.75
CA GLN A 307 -2.11 -27.15 10.53
C GLN A 307 -1.40 -27.03 9.16
N ALA A 308 -1.25 -25.80 8.65
CA ALA A 308 -0.76 -25.52 7.29
C ALA A 308 -0.12 -24.12 7.23
N LYS A 309 1.13 -24.00 7.65
CA LYS A 309 1.83 -22.72 7.80
C LYS A 309 1.75 -21.81 6.55
N ASN A 310 1.90 -22.41 5.36
CA ASN A 310 1.79 -21.71 4.07
C ASN A 310 0.38 -21.88 3.45
N PHE A 311 -0.63 -22.04 4.28
CA PHE A 311 -2.03 -22.24 3.93
C PHE A 311 -2.32 -23.47 3.08
N LYS A 312 -3.58 -23.83 3.02
CA LYS A 312 -4.18 -24.89 2.21
C LYS A 312 -5.60 -24.51 1.83
N LEU A 313 -6.15 -25.11 0.79
CA LEU A 313 -7.54 -24.91 0.42
C LEU A 313 -8.39 -26.06 0.94
N MET A 314 -9.44 -25.72 1.68
CA MET A 314 -10.45 -26.62 2.20
C MET A 314 -11.79 -26.38 1.52
N LYS A 315 -12.67 -27.37 1.55
CA LYS A 315 -14.05 -27.30 1.07
C LYS A 315 -14.97 -27.95 2.08
N VAL A 316 -16.15 -27.34 2.32
CA VAL A 316 -17.15 -27.88 3.25
C VAL A 316 -18.56 -27.49 2.79
N ALA A 317 -19.56 -28.33 3.10
CA ALA A 317 -20.96 -27.98 2.87
C ALA A 317 -21.40 -26.83 3.79
N VAL A 318 -22.29 -25.97 3.29
CA VAL A 318 -22.73 -24.74 4.00
C VAL A 318 -23.26 -25.03 5.40
N ASP A 319 -23.99 -26.13 5.58
CA ASP A 319 -24.57 -26.54 6.87
C ASP A 319 -23.59 -27.23 7.84
N GLN A 320 -22.32 -27.31 7.49
CA GLN A 320 -21.25 -28.00 8.26
C GLN A 320 -19.99 -27.15 8.48
N ILE A 321 -20.03 -25.87 8.14
CA ILE A 321 -18.84 -25.02 8.15
C ILE A 321 -18.30 -24.77 9.56
N ASP A 322 -19.16 -24.75 10.56
CA ASP A 322 -18.88 -24.47 11.97
C ASP A 322 -17.97 -25.50 12.65
N ASP A 323 -17.81 -26.69 12.06
CA ASP A 323 -16.89 -27.74 12.56
C ASP A 323 -15.76 -28.00 11.56
N ILE A 324 -14.54 -27.55 11.90
CA ILE A 324 -13.33 -27.75 11.10
C ILE A 324 -13.07 -29.23 10.76
N ASN A 325 -13.53 -30.17 11.56
CA ASN A 325 -13.37 -31.60 11.28
C ASN A 325 -14.17 -32.07 10.05
N ASN A 326 -15.15 -31.30 9.60
CA ASN A 326 -15.92 -31.57 8.38
C ASN A 326 -15.23 -31.04 7.12
N TRP A 327 -14.19 -30.22 7.27
CA TRP A 327 -13.51 -29.60 6.14
C TRP A 327 -12.67 -30.63 5.37
N GLN A 328 -12.89 -30.70 4.08
CA GLN A 328 -12.18 -31.59 3.16
C GLN A 328 -11.08 -30.84 2.42
N GLU A 329 -9.88 -31.40 2.40
CA GLU A 329 -8.74 -30.80 1.72
C GLU A 329 -8.91 -30.87 0.19
N VAL A 330 -8.74 -29.71 -0.49
CA VAL A 330 -8.78 -29.56 -1.95
C VAL A 330 -7.38 -29.32 -2.52
N ILE A 331 -6.65 -28.35 -1.93
CA ILE A 331 -5.24 -28.10 -2.23
C ILE A 331 -4.46 -28.29 -0.93
N PRO A 332 -3.54 -29.29 -0.87
CA PRO A 332 -2.80 -29.56 0.33
C PRO A 332 -1.75 -28.50 0.64
N HIS A 333 -1.38 -28.41 1.91
CA HIS A 333 -0.24 -27.63 2.35
C HIS A 333 1.08 -28.08 1.67
N ARG A 334 1.95 -27.10 1.36
CA ARG A 334 3.30 -27.33 0.83
C ARG A 334 4.28 -26.38 1.53
N ASP A 335 5.36 -26.93 2.08
CA ASP A 335 6.34 -26.13 2.84
C ASP A 335 7.04 -25.03 2.03
N ASN A 336 7.17 -25.24 0.71
CA ASN A 336 7.89 -24.35 -0.20
C ASN A 336 6.96 -23.52 -1.09
N VAL A 337 5.64 -23.58 -0.89
CA VAL A 337 4.64 -22.83 -1.68
C VAL A 337 3.65 -22.18 -0.73
N LEU A 338 3.58 -20.86 -0.77
CA LEU A 338 2.54 -20.09 -0.10
C LEU A 338 1.29 -20.07 -0.99
N LEU A 339 0.15 -20.49 -0.46
CA LEU A 339 -1.15 -20.30 -1.11
C LEU A 339 -1.69 -18.92 -0.70
N GLU A 340 -1.61 -17.94 -1.60
CA GLU A 340 -1.99 -16.55 -1.33
C GLU A 340 -3.50 -16.33 -1.44
N GLY A 341 -4.19 -17.12 -2.27
CA GLY A 341 -5.63 -16.96 -2.47
C GLY A 341 -6.18 -17.84 -3.58
N ILE A 342 -7.47 -17.71 -3.81
CA ILE A 342 -8.21 -18.42 -4.86
C ILE A 342 -9.17 -17.48 -5.58
N GLU A 343 -9.49 -17.80 -6.83
CA GLU A 343 -10.63 -17.24 -7.56
C GLU A 343 -11.56 -18.38 -8.00
N LEU A 344 -12.84 -18.27 -7.62
CA LEU A 344 -13.83 -19.31 -7.88
C LEU A 344 -14.59 -19.04 -9.18
N PHE A 345 -14.60 -20.06 -10.05
CA PHE A 345 -15.47 -20.13 -11.23
C PHE A 345 -16.29 -21.41 -11.17
N HIS A 346 -17.43 -21.45 -11.83
CA HIS A 346 -18.34 -22.59 -11.78
C HIS A 346 -17.66 -23.95 -12.04
N ASN A 347 -16.75 -24.00 -13.00
CA ASN A 347 -16.04 -25.23 -13.39
C ASN A 347 -14.55 -25.24 -13.06
N PHE A 348 -14.03 -24.19 -12.47
CA PHE A 348 -12.60 -24.03 -12.21
C PHE A 348 -12.33 -23.31 -10.87
N ILE A 349 -11.20 -23.61 -10.29
CA ILE A 349 -10.58 -22.80 -9.24
C ILE A 349 -9.24 -22.34 -9.79
N VAL A 350 -8.94 -21.05 -9.70
CA VAL A 350 -7.62 -20.52 -9.99
C VAL A 350 -6.94 -20.19 -8.66
N SER A 351 -5.92 -20.96 -8.27
CA SER A 351 -5.13 -20.62 -7.09
C SER A 351 -4.00 -19.67 -7.43
N THR A 352 -3.81 -18.65 -6.59
CA THR A 352 -2.64 -17.78 -6.59
C THR A 352 -1.64 -18.34 -5.58
N GLU A 353 -0.45 -18.67 -6.05
CA GLU A 353 0.59 -19.33 -5.29
C GLU A 353 1.91 -18.57 -5.42
N ARG A 354 2.72 -18.58 -4.36
CA ARG A 354 4.10 -18.06 -4.42
C ARG A 354 5.09 -19.19 -4.14
N GLU A 355 5.96 -19.46 -5.11
CA GLU A 355 7.03 -20.45 -4.99
C GLU A 355 8.38 -19.82 -5.31
N ASN A 356 9.35 -19.97 -4.41
CA ASN A 356 10.67 -19.33 -4.55
C ASN A 356 10.59 -17.82 -4.82
N GLY A 357 9.57 -17.14 -4.27
CA GLY A 357 9.32 -15.71 -4.45
C GLY A 357 8.77 -15.31 -5.84
N GLN A 358 8.18 -16.23 -6.57
CA GLN A 358 7.48 -15.95 -7.84
C GLN A 358 6.01 -16.32 -7.71
N ILE A 359 5.15 -15.41 -8.13
CA ILE A 359 3.70 -15.64 -8.21
C ILE A 359 3.42 -16.62 -9.33
N ARG A 360 2.50 -17.54 -9.09
CA ARG A 360 2.03 -18.53 -10.05
C ARG A 360 0.52 -18.66 -9.94
N PHE A 361 -0.13 -18.91 -11.06
CA PHE A 361 -1.56 -19.27 -11.07
C PHE A 361 -1.68 -20.71 -11.53
N ILE A 362 -2.41 -21.50 -10.77
CA ILE A 362 -2.72 -22.89 -11.11
C ILE A 362 -4.23 -23.00 -11.34
N VAL A 363 -4.62 -23.45 -12.52
CA VAL A 363 -6.00 -23.74 -12.83
C VAL A 363 -6.32 -25.18 -12.41
N HIS A 364 -7.33 -25.33 -11.56
CA HIS A 364 -7.87 -26.62 -11.12
C HIS A 364 -9.25 -26.80 -11.75
N THR A 365 -9.40 -27.81 -12.60
CA THR A 365 -10.71 -28.14 -13.20
C THR A 365 -11.56 -28.93 -12.19
N THR A 366 -12.71 -28.37 -11.81
CA THR A 366 -13.56 -28.94 -10.76
C THR A 366 -14.68 -29.83 -11.30
N SER A 367 -15.03 -29.69 -12.59
CA SER A 367 -16.14 -30.42 -13.20
C SER A 367 -15.87 -30.84 -14.65
N GLY A 368 -16.79 -31.63 -15.24
CA GLY A 368 -16.67 -32.06 -16.62
C GLY A 368 -15.70 -33.23 -16.85
N ILE A 369 -15.34 -33.47 -18.12
CA ILE A 369 -14.47 -34.59 -18.53
C ILE A 369 -13.04 -34.48 -18.02
N ASN A 370 -12.60 -33.26 -17.75
CA ASN A 370 -11.26 -32.94 -17.27
C ASN A 370 -11.21 -32.71 -15.75
N ALA A 371 -12.28 -33.03 -15.01
CA ALA A 371 -12.30 -32.86 -13.56
C ALA A 371 -11.10 -33.52 -12.88
N GLY A 372 -10.44 -32.79 -11.96
CA GLY A 372 -9.24 -33.21 -11.25
C GLY A 372 -7.92 -32.90 -11.99
N GLN A 373 -7.95 -32.38 -13.22
CA GLN A 373 -6.75 -31.89 -13.89
C GLN A 373 -6.36 -30.51 -13.35
N GLN A 374 -5.04 -30.26 -13.35
CA GLN A 374 -4.48 -28.96 -13.00
C GLN A 374 -3.32 -28.60 -13.95
N TYR A 375 -3.16 -27.28 -14.20
CA TYR A 375 -2.06 -26.77 -15.01
C TYR A 375 -1.74 -25.32 -14.67
N PRO A 376 -0.45 -24.88 -14.83
CA PRO A 376 -0.05 -23.50 -14.55
C PRO A 376 -0.37 -22.57 -15.72
N LEU A 377 -0.71 -21.30 -15.41
CA LEU A 377 -0.65 -20.20 -16.36
C LEU A 377 0.78 -19.63 -16.35
N LEU A 378 1.38 -19.50 -17.54
CA LEU A 378 2.82 -19.22 -17.66
C LEU A 378 3.08 -17.76 -18.06
N PHE A 379 4.14 -17.19 -17.48
CA PHE A 379 4.71 -15.89 -17.81
C PHE A 379 6.21 -16.03 -18.05
N ASP A 380 6.80 -15.11 -18.83
CA ASP A 380 8.12 -15.30 -19.41
C ASP A 380 9.26 -14.54 -18.71
N ASP A 381 8.97 -13.44 -17.98
CA ASP A 381 10.01 -12.63 -17.33
C ASP A 381 10.57 -13.30 -16.06
N PRO A 382 11.85 -13.13 -15.72
CA PRO A 382 12.46 -13.76 -14.53
C PRO A 382 12.01 -13.13 -13.21
N CYS A 383 11.57 -11.87 -13.24
CA CYS A 383 11.04 -11.11 -12.12
C CYS A 383 9.77 -10.43 -12.59
N TYR A 384 8.63 -10.78 -12.03
CA TYR A 384 7.35 -10.21 -12.40
C TYR A 384 6.38 -10.15 -11.23
N PHE A 385 5.41 -9.28 -11.34
CA PHE A 385 4.19 -9.23 -10.57
C PHE A 385 3.02 -9.68 -11.43
N ALA A 386 2.12 -10.44 -10.86
CA ALA A 386 0.83 -10.72 -11.48
C ALA A 386 -0.24 -10.90 -10.40
N CYS A 387 -1.47 -10.50 -10.70
CA CYS A 387 -2.62 -10.70 -9.82
C CYS A 387 -3.87 -11.02 -10.62
N ILE A 388 -4.85 -11.63 -9.96
CA ILE A 388 -6.19 -11.80 -10.51
C ILE A 388 -6.75 -10.41 -10.81
N GLY A 389 -7.29 -10.21 -12.01
CA GLY A 389 -7.99 -9.00 -12.42
C GLY A 389 -9.49 -9.09 -12.13
N ASP A 390 -10.25 -8.14 -12.70
CA ASP A 390 -11.71 -8.10 -12.51
C ASP A 390 -12.39 -9.29 -13.21
N ASN A 391 -12.98 -10.19 -12.43
CA ASN A 391 -13.70 -11.39 -12.87
C ASN A 391 -15.10 -11.47 -12.23
N PRO A 392 -16.01 -10.52 -12.42
CA PRO A 392 -17.29 -10.50 -11.68
C PRO A 392 -18.18 -11.70 -11.95
N GLU A 393 -18.09 -12.31 -13.15
CA GLU A 393 -18.96 -13.37 -13.63
C GLU A 393 -18.42 -14.76 -13.27
N PRO A 394 -18.93 -15.47 -12.25
CA PRO A 394 -18.44 -16.80 -11.86
C PRO A 394 -18.74 -17.89 -12.90
N GLU A 395 -19.71 -17.70 -13.77
CA GLU A 395 -20.04 -18.62 -14.88
C GLU A 395 -19.06 -18.54 -16.05
N SER A 396 -18.13 -17.55 -16.03
CA SER A 396 -17.13 -17.38 -17.07
C SER A 396 -16.17 -18.56 -17.12
N THR A 397 -15.74 -18.92 -18.33
CA THR A 397 -14.57 -19.81 -18.57
C THR A 397 -13.31 -19.02 -18.86
N ILE A 398 -13.36 -17.70 -18.75
CA ILE A 398 -12.24 -16.79 -18.98
C ILE A 398 -11.87 -16.15 -17.67
N ALA A 399 -10.58 -16.21 -17.32
CA ALA A 399 -10.03 -15.43 -16.22
C ALA A 399 -9.22 -14.27 -16.76
N ARG A 400 -9.38 -13.09 -16.15
CA ARG A 400 -8.53 -11.93 -16.38
C ARG A 400 -7.42 -11.92 -15.37
N ILE A 401 -6.21 -11.70 -15.84
CA ILE A 401 -5.00 -11.61 -15.00
C ILE A 401 -4.23 -10.36 -15.43
N TYR A 402 -3.92 -9.53 -14.45
CA TYR A 402 -2.98 -8.43 -14.61
C TYR A 402 -1.55 -8.97 -14.47
N TYR A 403 -0.65 -8.45 -15.29
CA TYR A 403 0.75 -8.83 -15.33
C TYR A 403 1.64 -7.61 -15.55
N SER A 404 2.76 -7.57 -14.87
CA SER A 404 3.80 -6.56 -15.05
C SER A 404 5.16 -7.14 -14.67
N SER A 405 6.26 -6.54 -15.15
CA SER A 405 7.61 -6.85 -14.65
C SER A 405 8.43 -5.57 -14.57
N LEU A 406 9.64 -5.61 -14.03
CA LEU A 406 10.50 -4.42 -13.98
C LEU A 406 10.78 -3.81 -15.37
N THR A 407 10.58 -4.57 -16.44
CA THR A 407 10.82 -4.13 -17.84
C THR A 407 9.57 -4.18 -18.71
N THR A 408 8.49 -4.83 -18.28
CA THR A 408 7.25 -4.98 -19.04
C THR A 408 6.15 -4.13 -18.42
N PRO A 409 5.60 -3.12 -19.14
CA PRO A 409 4.48 -2.32 -18.68
C PRO A 409 3.25 -3.17 -18.33
N GLY A 410 2.43 -2.65 -17.41
CA GLY A 410 1.21 -3.29 -16.96
C GLY A 410 0.37 -3.80 -18.13
N SER A 411 -0.02 -5.05 -18.06
CA SER A 411 -0.70 -5.77 -19.15
C SER A 411 -1.86 -6.58 -18.58
N LEU A 412 -3.03 -6.44 -19.17
CA LEU A 412 -4.21 -7.24 -18.81
C LEU A 412 -4.39 -8.35 -19.86
N PHE A 413 -4.43 -9.58 -19.39
CA PHE A 413 -4.67 -10.76 -20.22
C PHE A 413 -6.00 -11.42 -19.90
N GLU A 414 -6.64 -12.00 -20.90
CA GLU A 414 -7.64 -13.06 -20.76
C GLU A 414 -6.99 -14.42 -20.96
N PHE A 415 -7.30 -15.36 -20.05
CA PHE A 415 -6.93 -16.75 -20.16
C PHE A 415 -8.19 -17.61 -20.27
N ASP A 416 -8.28 -18.41 -21.32
CA ASP A 416 -9.30 -19.46 -21.41
C ASP A 416 -8.94 -20.61 -20.45
N LEU A 417 -9.75 -20.80 -19.42
CA LEU A 417 -9.52 -21.77 -18.35
C LEU A 417 -9.70 -23.25 -18.80
N ALA A 418 -10.25 -23.50 -19.98
CA ALA A 418 -10.37 -24.85 -20.52
C ALA A 418 -9.14 -25.23 -21.36
N THR A 419 -8.48 -24.28 -21.99
CA THR A 419 -7.37 -24.52 -22.94
C THR A 419 -6.02 -23.96 -22.49
N GLY A 420 -6.00 -22.98 -21.58
CA GLY A 420 -4.82 -22.24 -21.17
C GLY A 420 -4.36 -21.19 -22.21
N GLU A 421 -5.12 -20.99 -23.28
CA GLU A 421 -4.81 -19.97 -24.28
C GLU A 421 -4.93 -18.57 -23.66
N ARG A 422 -3.92 -17.71 -23.93
CA ARG A 422 -3.92 -16.32 -23.45
C ARG A 422 -4.10 -15.33 -24.58
N LYS A 423 -4.83 -14.25 -24.28
CA LYS A 423 -5.04 -13.11 -25.16
C LYS A 423 -4.72 -11.82 -24.43
N LEU A 424 -3.82 -11.01 -24.96
CA LEU A 424 -3.57 -9.66 -24.46
C LEU A 424 -4.78 -8.77 -24.79
N LEU A 425 -5.39 -8.18 -23.78
CA LEU A 425 -6.46 -7.20 -23.93
C LEU A 425 -5.92 -5.78 -24.02
N LYS A 426 -5.04 -5.43 -23.10
CA LYS A 426 -4.46 -4.10 -23.02
C LYS A 426 -3.05 -4.19 -22.41
N GLN A 427 -2.14 -3.37 -22.93
CA GLN A 427 -0.86 -3.10 -22.28
C GLN A 427 -0.75 -1.60 -22.08
N GLN A 428 -0.30 -1.19 -20.89
CA GLN A 428 -0.02 0.21 -20.58
C GLN A 428 0.96 0.78 -21.61
N LYS A 429 0.57 1.88 -22.23
CA LYS A 429 1.41 2.58 -23.18
C LYS A 429 2.31 3.57 -22.44
N VAL A 430 3.61 3.49 -22.69
CA VAL A 430 4.60 4.46 -22.18
C VAL A 430 4.98 5.37 -23.36
N LEU A 431 4.73 6.67 -23.20
CA LEU A 431 5.08 7.64 -24.25
C LEU A 431 6.57 7.97 -24.20
N GLY A 432 7.10 8.56 -25.30
CA GLY A 432 8.52 8.83 -25.48
C GLY A 432 9.28 7.65 -26.08
N ASP A 433 10.58 7.62 -25.89
CA ASP A 433 11.49 6.65 -26.54
C ASP A 433 11.64 5.34 -25.75
N PHE A 434 10.62 4.93 -24.99
CA PHE A 434 10.67 3.67 -24.24
C PHE A 434 10.68 2.47 -25.17
N ASN A 435 11.72 1.61 -25.01
CA ASN A 435 11.78 0.31 -25.63
C ASN A 435 12.21 -0.73 -24.59
N LYS A 436 11.36 -1.75 -24.33
CA LYS A 436 11.64 -2.82 -23.35
C LYS A 436 13.03 -3.43 -23.53
N ALA A 437 13.51 -3.59 -24.78
CA ALA A 437 14.78 -4.22 -25.09
C ALA A 437 16.02 -3.43 -24.60
N ASP A 438 15.86 -2.14 -24.25
CA ASP A 438 16.94 -1.31 -23.72
C ASP A 438 17.20 -1.56 -22.22
N TYR A 439 16.31 -2.29 -21.55
CA TYR A 439 16.38 -2.57 -20.13
C TYR A 439 16.47 -4.06 -19.87
N GLN A 440 17.18 -4.41 -18.80
CA GLN A 440 17.31 -5.79 -18.35
C GLN A 440 16.99 -5.89 -16.88
N SER A 441 16.24 -6.94 -16.50
CA SER A 441 16.02 -7.31 -15.10
C SER A 441 16.76 -8.61 -14.78
N GLU A 442 17.24 -8.68 -13.54
CA GLU A 442 17.89 -9.88 -12.98
C GLU A 442 17.25 -10.20 -11.61
N ARG A 443 17.24 -11.49 -11.29
CA ARG A 443 16.89 -11.97 -9.98
C ARG A 443 18.10 -12.66 -9.37
N LEU A 444 18.47 -12.22 -8.17
CA LEU A 444 19.59 -12.75 -7.40
C LEU A 444 19.13 -13.31 -6.08
N PHE A 445 19.98 -14.15 -5.49
CA PHE A 445 19.93 -14.54 -4.09
C PHE A 445 21.24 -14.13 -3.44
N ILE A 446 21.16 -13.30 -2.41
CA ILE A 446 22.32 -12.74 -1.71
C ILE A 446 22.40 -13.35 -0.31
N SER A 447 23.57 -13.88 0.03
CA SER A 447 23.79 -14.43 1.36
C SER A 447 23.90 -13.32 2.40
N ALA A 448 22.98 -13.27 3.34
CA ALA A 448 23.07 -12.44 4.54
C ALA A 448 24.14 -13.01 5.49
N ARG A 449 24.50 -12.22 6.52
CA ARG A 449 25.54 -12.56 7.52
C ARG A 449 25.27 -13.86 8.29
N ASP A 450 24.02 -14.28 8.39
CA ASP A 450 23.58 -15.53 9.03
C ASP A 450 23.48 -16.70 8.04
N GLY A 451 23.83 -16.49 6.76
CA GLY A 451 23.78 -17.48 5.70
C GLY A 451 22.43 -17.56 4.97
N THR A 452 21.42 -16.80 5.39
CA THR A 452 20.10 -16.75 4.75
C THR A 452 20.23 -16.15 3.34
N GLN A 453 19.51 -16.74 2.37
CA GLN A 453 19.53 -16.29 0.98
C GLN A 453 18.41 -15.26 0.76
N VAL A 454 18.78 -13.99 0.69
CA VAL A 454 17.83 -12.88 0.46
C VAL A 454 17.56 -12.72 -1.02
N PRO A 455 16.30 -12.83 -1.49
CA PRO A 455 15.95 -12.55 -2.87
C PRO A 455 16.09 -11.06 -3.18
N VAL A 456 16.59 -10.76 -4.37
CA VAL A 456 16.79 -9.38 -4.84
C VAL A 456 16.37 -9.29 -6.30
N SER A 457 15.53 -8.30 -6.61
CA SER A 457 15.16 -7.96 -7.98
C SER A 457 15.90 -6.70 -8.42
N ILE A 458 16.51 -6.75 -9.61
CA ILE A 458 17.37 -5.68 -10.14
C ILE A 458 16.91 -5.31 -11.53
N VAL A 459 16.94 -4.01 -11.85
CA VAL A 459 16.76 -3.51 -13.22
C VAL A 459 17.75 -2.38 -13.52
N TYR A 460 18.21 -2.36 -14.77
CA TYR A 460 19.12 -1.35 -15.29
C TYR A 460 18.94 -1.17 -16.81
N ARG A 461 19.42 -0.05 -17.32
CA ARG A 461 19.54 0.18 -18.76
C ARG A 461 20.82 -0.42 -19.29
N THR A 462 20.72 -1.27 -20.32
CA THR A 462 21.82 -2.15 -20.79
C THR A 462 23.00 -1.40 -21.37
N ASP A 463 22.79 -0.25 -22.03
CA ASP A 463 23.85 0.56 -22.66
C ASP A 463 24.65 1.39 -21.65
N SER A 464 24.10 1.69 -20.47
CA SER A 464 24.73 2.47 -19.43
C SER A 464 25.28 1.64 -18.27
N PHE A 465 24.86 0.38 -18.13
CA PHE A 465 25.30 -0.52 -17.07
C PHE A 465 26.55 -1.32 -17.46
N LYS A 466 27.57 -1.30 -16.61
CA LYS A 466 28.86 -1.96 -16.90
C LYS A 466 29.25 -3.07 -15.94
N LYS A 467 28.55 -3.24 -14.82
CA LYS A 467 28.88 -4.16 -13.72
C LYS A 467 30.36 -4.07 -13.25
N ASP A 468 30.90 -2.86 -13.25
CA ASP A 468 32.27 -2.55 -12.85
C ASP A 468 32.34 -1.69 -11.58
N GLY A 469 31.19 -1.50 -10.89
CA GLY A 469 31.10 -0.70 -9.69
C GLY A 469 31.16 0.80 -9.91
N THR A 470 30.78 1.31 -11.08
CA THR A 470 30.78 2.75 -11.40
C THR A 470 29.39 3.38 -11.41
N ASN A 471 28.32 2.58 -11.55
CA ASN A 471 26.94 3.06 -11.61
C ASN A 471 26.41 3.53 -10.25
N PRO A 472 25.59 4.59 -10.19
CA PRO A 472 24.78 4.87 -9.01
C PRO A 472 23.73 3.77 -8.83
N LEU A 473 23.39 3.46 -7.56
CA LEU A 473 22.42 2.40 -7.23
C LEU A 473 21.41 2.94 -6.24
N LEU A 474 20.12 2.74 -6.51
CA LEU A 474 19.01 2.98 -5.59
C LEU A 474 18.43 1.65 -5.13
N GLN A 475 18.52 1.37 -3.83
CA GLN A 475 17.93 0.21 -3.19
C GLN A 475 16.66 0.58 -2.45
N TYR A 476 15.58 -0.14 -2.72
CA TYR A 476 14.28 -0.01 -2.07
C TYR A 476 14.00 -1.23 -1.18
N GLY A 477 13.33 -1.02 -0.04
CA GLY A 477 12.87 -2.09 0.84
C GLY A 477 11.72 -1.68 1.73
N TYR A 478 11.00 -2.68 2.28
CA TYR A 478 9.87 -2.50 3.20
C TYR A 478 10.05 -3.36 4.45
N GLY A 479 9.72 -4.67 4.38
CA GLY A 479 10.09 -5.67 5.39
C GLY A 479 9.21 -5.73 6.62
N ALA A 480 7.90 -5.54 6.50
CA ALA A 480 6.92 -5.66 7.57
C ALA A 480 5.57 -6.18 7.04
N TYR A 481 4.71 -6.65 7.94
CA TYR A 481 3.32 -7.07 7.70
C TYR A 481 3.16 -8.20 6.67
N GLY A 482 4.19 -8.96 6.39
CA GLY A 482 4.15 -9.91 5.29
C GLY A 482 4.14 -9.26 3.89
N ILE A 483 4.04 -7.93 3.80
CA ILE A 483 3.91 -7.22 2.53
C ILE A 483 5.13 -7.46 1.64
N THR A 484 4.89 -8.03 0.47
CA THR A 484 5.90 -8.28 -0.54
C THR A 484 5.89 -7.16 -1.57
N ILE A 485 7.02 -6.47 -1.70
CA ILE A 485 7.23 -5.47 -2.76
C ILE A 485 7.60 -6.23 -4.03
N ASP A 486 6.60 -6.55 -4.84
CA ASP A 486 6.81 -7.31 -6.07
C ASP A 486 7.44 -6.45 -7.19
N PRO A 487 8.20 -7.09 -8.11
CA PRO A 487 8.90 -6.40 -9.19
C PRO A 487 7.95 -5.93 -10.29
N ASN A 488 7.37 -4.74 -10.09
CA ASN A 488 6.40 -4.11 -10.95
C ASN A 488 7.02 -3.04 -11.84
N PHE A 489 6.46 -2.80 -13.03
CA PHE A 489 6.89 -1.74 -13.93
C PHE A 489 6.54 -0.36 -13.36
N SER A 490 7.50 0.54 -13.45
CA SER A 490 7.27 1.96 -13.17
C SER A 490 7.89 2.83 -14.26
N SER A 491 7.05 3.55 -15.00
CA SER A 491 7.55 4.54 -15.97
C SER A 491 8.32 5.68 -15.32
N GLN A 492 8.10 5.91 -14.02
CA GLN A 492 8.84 6.90 -13.24
C GLN A 492 10.29 6.45 -13.02
N THR A 493 10.52 5.18 -12.69
CA THR A 493 11.86 4.63 -12.47
C THR A 493 12.75 4.76 -13.70
N LEU A 494 12.19 4.81 -14.91
CA LEU A 494 12.94 5.02 -16.16
C LEU A 494 13.78 6.30 -16.12
N SER A 495 13.32 7.35 -15.43
CA SER A 495 14.09 8.60 -15.30
C SER A 495 15.44 8.42 -14.58
N LEU A 496 15.51 7.49 -13.64
CA LEU A 496 16.76 7.11 -12.99
C LEU A 496 17.58 6.14 -13.85
N LEU A 497 16.95 5.12 -14.43
CA LEU A 497 17.60 4.13 -15.28
C LEU A 497 18.27 4.80 -16.51
N ASP A 498 17.60 5.76 -17.14
CA ASP A 498 18.13 6.54 -18.28
C ASP A 498 19.32 7.43 -17.89
N ARG A 499 19.50 7.69 -16.61
CA ARG A 499 20.65 8.40 -16.02
C ARG A 499 21.73 7.45 -15.48
N GLY A 500 21.62 6.16 -15.79
CA GLY A 500 22.58 5.14 -15.43
C GLY A 500 22.46 4.56 -14.04
N PHE A 501 21.37 4.84 -13.32
CA PHE A 501 21.09 4.16 -12.04
C PHE A 501 20.78 2.67 -12.26
N VAL A 502 21.19 1.88 -11.29
CA VAL A 502 20.67 0.52 -11.07
C VAL A 502 19.58 0.63 -10.01
N TYR A 503 18.38 0.14 -10.30
CA TYR A 503 17.29 0.08 -9.33
C TYR A 503 17.15 -1.32 -8.76
N VAL A 504 17.01 -1.42 -7.45
CA VAL A 504 17.03 -2.67 -6.71
C VAL A 504 15.89 -2.72 -5.73
N ILE A 505 15.19 -3.87 -5.67
CA ILE A 505 14.26 -4.22 -4.61
C ILE A 505 14.90 -5.33 -3.77
N ALA A 506 15.16 -5.04 -2.51
CA ALA A 506 15.64 -6.04 -1.55
C ALA A 506 14.42 -6.66 -0.83
N HIS A 507 14.14 -7.93 -1.12
CA HIS A 507 13.00 -8.66 -0.55
C HIS A 507 13.37 -9.22 0.83
N VAL A 508 13.61 -8.32 1.77
CA VAL A 508 14.08 -8.66 3.12
C VAL A 508 13.05 -9.46 3.91
N ARG A 509 13.50 -10.16 4.96
CA ARG A 509 12.62 -10.81 5.94
C ARG A 509 11.64 -9.80 6.55
N GLY A 510 10.45 -10.29 6.95
CA GLY A 510 9.30 -9.46 7.31
C GLY A 510 8.31 -9.26 6.17
N SER A 511 8.63 -9.74 4.95
CA SER A 511 7.69 -9.96 3.83
C SER A 511 7.35 -11.44 3.69
N GLU A 512 6.36 -11.79 2.88
CA GLU A 512 6.05 -13.18 2.52
C GLU A 512 6.71 -13.64 1.22
N MET A 513 7.75 -12.97 0.75
CA MET A 513 8.45 -13.30 -0.49
C MET A 513 8.85 -14.78 -0.61
N LEU A 514 9.25 -15.40 0.49
CA LEU A 514 9.57 -16.83 0.56
C LEU A 514 8.62 -17.61 1.50
N GLY A 515 7.36 -17.16 1.60
CA GLY A 515 6.32 -17.78 2.42
C GLY A 515 6.28 -17.26 3.85
N ARG A 516 5.39 -17.83 4.66
CA ARG A 516 5.08 -17.36 6.03
C ARG A 516 6.29 -17.35 6.96
N GLN A 517 7.19 -18.36 6.86
CA GLN A 517 8.41 -18.39 7.67
C GLN A 517 9.33 -17.18 7.40
N TRP A 518 9.34 -16.67 6.17
CA TRP A 518 10.12 -15.49 5.80
C TRP A 518 9.60 -14.23 6.52
N TYR A 519 8.29 -14.11 6.63
CA TYR A 519 7.62 -13.06 7.39
C TYR A 519 7.95 -13.18 8.89
N GLU A 520 7.69 -14.30 9.50
CA GLU A 520 7.93 -14.52 10.93
C GLU A 520 9.39 -14.28 11.36
N ASN A 521 10.34 -14.58 10.49
CA ASN A 521 11.76 -14.31 10.72
C ASN A 521 12.15 -12.84 10.59
N GLY A 522 11.23 -11.93 10.36
CA GLY A 522 11.44 -10.49 10.22
C GLY A 522 10.52 -9.62 11.06
N LYS A 523 9.72 -10.19 11.99
CA LYS A 523 8.84 -9.42 12.88
C LYS A 523 9.20 -9.60 14.36
N MET A 524 8.63 -8.81 15.23
CA MET A 524 8.78 -8.87 16.69
C MET A 524 10.26 -9.06 17.11
N ALA A 525 10.59 -10.11 17.85
CA ALA A 525 11.95 -10.42 18.32
C ALA A 525 12.96 -10.65 17.18
N HIS A 526 12.49 -10.90 15.97
CA HIS A 526 13.31 -11.14 14.78
C HIS A 526 13.46 -9.93 13.87
N LYS A 527 12.89 -8.77 14.21
CA LYS A 527 12.86 -7.55 13.38
C LYS A 527 14.24 -7.09 12.91
N GLN A 528 15.26 -7.26 13.72
CA GLN A 528 16.65 -6.94 13.38
C GLN A 528 17.14 -7.65 12.10
N ASN A 529 16.56 -8.79 11.75
CA ASN A 529 16.90 -9.52 10.53
C ASN A 529 16.56 -8.73 9.27
N SER A 530 15.43 -7.99 9.25
CA SER A 530 15.05 -7.13 8.11
C SER A 530 16.13 -6.08 7.84
N PHE A 531 16.66 -5.45 8.88
CA PHE A 531 17.70 -4.42 8.77
C PHE A 531 19.05 -5.04 8.34
N ASN A 532 19.38 -6.17 8.91
CA ASN A 532 20.60 -6.93 8.54
C ASN A 532 20.57 -7.35 7.08
N ASP A 533 19.45 -7.89 6.59
CA ASP A 533 19.28 -8.30 5.21
C ASP A 533 19.49 -7.13 4.24
N PHE A 534 18.88 -5.98 4.54
CA PHE A 534 19.01 -4.79 3.70
C PHE A 534 20.45 -4.29 3.60
N ILE A 535 21.15 -4.21 4.74
CA ILE A 535 22.56 -3.80 4.82
C ILE A 535 23.47 -4.80 4.09
N ASP A 536 23.23 -6.10 4.26
CA ASP A 536 24.06 -7.14 3.66
C ASP A 536 23.84 -7.22 2.14
N VAL A 537 22.61 -6.99 1.66
CA VAL A 537 22.32 -6.84 0.23
C VAL A 537 23.09 -5.66 -0.36
N THR A 538 23.06 -4.49 0.29
CA THR A 538 23.84 -3.31 -0.15
C THR A 538 25.34 -3.64 -0.30
N LYS A 539 25.95 -4.24 0.74
CA LYS A 539 27.36 -4.62 0.71
C LYS A 539 27.71 -5.59 -0.40
N ALA A 540 26.86 -6.58 -0.60
CA ALA A 540 27.06 -7.60 -1.62
C ALA A 540 26.93 -7.05 -3.03
N LEU A 541 25.96 -6.16 -3.29
CA LEU A 541 25.78 -5.51 -4.59
C LEU A 541 26.96 -4.63 -4.96
N VAL A 542 27.52 -3.87 -4.00
CA VAL A 542 28.76 -3.11 -4.19
C VAL A 542 29.92 -4.05 -4.50
N ALA A 543 30.10 -5.11 -3.74
CA ALA A 543 31.19 -6.07 -3.94
C ALA A 543 31.08 -6.82 -5.29
N GLN A 544 29.86 -7.02 -5.82
CA GLN A 544 29.61 -7.64 -7.10
C GLN A 544 29.64 -6.66 -8.29
N GLY A 545 29.89 -5.36 -8.03
CA GLY A 545 30.02 -4.33 -9.07
C GLY A 545 28.71 -3.80 -9.64
N TYR A 546 27.56 -4.01 -8.96
CA TYR A 546 26.28 -3.43 -9.37
C TYR A 546 26.18 -1.94 -9.07
N GLY A 547 26.81 -1.48 -7.99
CA GLY A 547 26.81 -0.07 -7.57
C GLY A 547 28.19 0.43 -7.14
N ALA A 548 28.45 1.72 -7.38
CA ALA A 548 29.64 2.40 -6.88
C ALA A 548 29.51 2.62 -5.36
N LYS A 549 30.57 2.27 -4.62
CA LYS A 549 30.59 2.36 -3.16
C LYS A 549 30.19 3.75 -2.61
N ASP A 550 30.53 4.80 -3.34
CA ASP A 550 30.29 6.21 -3.01
C ASP A 550 29.01 6.80 -3.65
N LYS A 551 28.18 5.97 -4.31
CA LYS A 551 26.98 6.40 -5.01
C LYS A 551 25.79 5.48 -4.72
N ILE A 552 25.66 5.02 -3.48
CA ILE A 552 24.57 4.19 -3.05
C ILE A 552 23.49 5.06 -2.42
N PHE A 553 22.26 4.86 -2.86
CA PHE A 553 21.06 5.48 -2.33
C PHE A 553 20.12 4.40 -1.81
N ALA A 554 19.30 4.74 -0.81
CA ALA A 554 18.24 3.88 -0.36
C ALA A 554 16.95 4.69 -0.14
N SER A 555 15.81 4.01 -0.29
CA SER A 555 14.49 4.61 -0.09
C SER A 555 13.52 3.61 0.54
N GLY A 556 12.61 4.12 1.35
CA GLY A 556 11.53 3.34 1.96
C GLY A 556 10.49 4.23 2.61
N GLY A 557 9.24 3.76 2.62
CA GLY A 557 8.10 4.50 3.19
C GLY A 557 7.42 3.72 4.31
N SER A 558 6.76 4.43 5.26
CA SER A 558 6.01 3.81 6.35
C SER A 558 6.91 2.87 7.20
N ALA A 559 6.60 1.59 7.30
CA ALA A 559 7.51 0.60 7.90
C ALA A 559 8.84 0.45 7.12
N GLY A 560 8.84 0.72 5.79
CA GLY A 560 10.10 0.89 5.04
C GLY A 560 10.87 2.14 5.45
N GLY A 561 10.20 3.16 5.96
CA GLY A 561 10.81 4.32 6.61
C GLY A 561 11.45 3.98 7.96
N LEU A 562 10.86 3.07 8.75
CA LEU A 562 11.51 2.46 9.92
C LEU A 562 12.80 1.76 9.49
N LEU A 563 12.74 0.96 8.41
CA LEU A 563 13.93 0.32 7.83
C LEU A 563 15.01 1.35 7.50
N MET A 564 14.66 2.48 6.87
CA MET A 564 15.60 3.56 6.57
C MET A 564 16.20 4.17 7.85
N GLY A 565 15.37 4.48 8.85
CA GLY A 565 15.82 5.01 10.14
C GLY A 565 16.77 4.07 10.88
N ALA A 566 16.50 2.77 10.85
CA ALA A 566 17.36 1.75 11.47
C ALA A 566 18.70 1.60 10.73
N VAL A 567 18.70 1.55 9.39
CA VAL A 567 19.95 1.35 8.63
C VAL A 567 20.86 2.57 8.66
N VAL A 568 20.32 3.80 8.75
CA VAL A 568 21.18 4.98 8.91
C VAL A 568 21.82 5.06 10.30
N ASN A 569 21.22 4.49 11.31
CA ASN A 569 21.84 4.35 12.63
C ASN A 569 22.94 3.29 12.67
N GLN A 570 22.75 2.18 11.91
CA GLN A 570 23.59 0.99 11.99
C GLN A 570 24.73 0.95 10.95
N ALA A 571 24.55 1.56 9.78
CA ALA A 571 25.52 1.54 8.68
C ALA A 571 25.47 2.81 7.82
N PRO A 572 25.59 4.01 8.45
CA PRO A 572 25.45 5.28 7.73
C PRO A 572 26.49 5.46 6.61
N GLU A 573 27.67 4.85 6.76
CA GLU A 573 28.79 4.96 5.81
C GLU A 573 28.53 4.27 4.46
N LEU A 574 27.47 3.51 4.33
CA LEU A 574 27.15 2.80 3.09
C LEU A 574 26.40 3.68 2.10
N TYR A 575 25.77 4.75 2.55
CA TYR A 575 24.83 5.50 1.74
C TYR A 575 25.30 6.94 1.50
N LEU A 576 25.17 7.42 0.26
CA LEU A 576 25.33 8.82 -0.09
C LEU A 576 24.05 9.62 0.22
N GLY A 577 22.88 9.02 -0.02
CA GLY A 577 21.59 9.65 0.23
C GLY A 577 20.49 8.66 0.58
N ILE A 578 19.55 9.10 1.43
CA ILE A 578 18.40 8.34 1.89
C ILE A 578 17.12 9.14 1.65
N GLY A 579 16.08 8.45 1.13
CA GLY A 579 14.71 8.91 1.13
C GLY A 579 13.90 8.16 2.18
N ALA A 580 13.33 8.87 3.16
CA ALA A 580 12.46 8.30 4.19
C ALA A 580 11.09 8.97 4.09
N HIS A 581 10.09 8.22 3.63
CA HIS A 581 8.76 8.74 3.33
C HIS A 581 7.75 8.25 4.39
N VAL A 582 6.97 9.19 4.96
CA VAL A 582 5.99 8.91 6.03
C VAL A 582 6.51 7.90 7.07
N PRO A 583 7.75 8.08 7.59
CA PRO A 583 8.51 7.00 8.22
C PRO A 583 8.09 6.75 9.68
N PHE A 584 7.91 5.47 10.04
CA PHE A 584 7.63 5.03 11.41
C PHE A 584 8.91 5.00 12.25
N LEU A 585 9.17 6.03 13.02
CA LEU A 585 10.49 6.29 13.62
C LEU A 585 10.51 6.33 15.16
N ASP A 586 9.37 6.55 15.81
CA ASP A 586 9.25 6.59 17.28
C ASP A 586 8.50 5.37 17.81
N VAL A 587 8.94 4.19 17.37
CA VAL A 587 8.25 2.91 17.54
C VAL A 587 7.89 2.64 19.00
N LEU A 588 8.85 2.83 19.92
CA LEU A 588 8.62 2.51 21.32
C LEU A 588 7.62 3.46 22.00
N THR A 589 7.63 4.75 21.66
CA THR A 589 6.67 5.70 22.24
C THR A 589 5.27 5.45 21.69
N THR A 590 5.15 5.26 20.38
CA THR A 590 3.88 4.97 19.71
C THR A 590 3.27 3.67 20.24
N MET A 591 4.05 2.60 20.34
CA MET A 591 3.57 1.30 20.81
C MET A 591 3.23 1.26 22.32
N LEU A 592 3.65 2.25 23.10
CA LEU A 592 3.28 2.41 24.52
C LEU A 592 2.01 3.24 24.74
N ASP A 593 1.46 3.87 23.72
CA ASP A 593 0.37 4.82 23.84
C ASP A 593 -0.82 4.42 22.96
N GLU A 594 -1.77 3.71 23.55
CA GLU A 594 -3.00 3.24 22.89
C GLU A 594 -3.94 4.37 22.44
N THR A 595 -3.66 5.63 22.83
CA THR A 595 -4.39 6.80 22.33
C THR A 595 -3.90 7.25 20.96
N ILE A 596 -2.77 6.71 20.48
CA ILE A 596 -2.30 6.93 19.11
C ILE A 596 -3.08 5.96 18.20
N PRO A 597 -3.68 6.46 17.10
CA PRO A 597 -4.43 5.61 16.18
C PRO A 597 -3.68 4.36 15.75
N LEU A 598 -4.39 3.23 15.64
CA LEU A 598 -3.94 1.91 15.18
C LEU A 598 -2.94 1.18 16.09
N THR A 599 -2.49 1.76 17.22
CA THR A 599 -1.47 1.14 18.09
C THR A 599 -1.85 -0.27 18.55
N THR A 600 -3.11 -0.50 18.93
CA THR A 600 -3.58 -1.80 19.46
C THR A 600 -3.54 -2.93 18.41
N ASN A 601 -3.72 -2.60 17.14
CA ASN A 601 -3.65 -3.56 16.02
C ASN A 601 -2.21 -3.99 15.67
N GLU A 602 -1.22 -3.26 16.17
CA GLU A 602 0.17 -3.39 15.75
C GLU A 602 1.01 -4.26 16.70
N TYR A 603 0.45 -4.71 17.84
CA TYR A 603 1.19 -5.48 18.83
C TYR A 603 1.73 -6.82 18.30
N ASP A 604 1.01 -7.47 17.39
CA ASP A 604 1.43 -8.74 16.79
C ASP A 604 2.52 -8.57 15.72
N GLU A 605 2.70 -7.37 15.18
CA GLU A 605 3.81 -7.06 14.25
C GLU A 605 5.07 -6.62 15.00
N TRP A 606 4.94 -5.69 15.96
CA TRP A 606 6.10 -5.05 16.61
C TRP A 606 6.40 -5.64 17.99
N GLY A 607 5.41 -6.24 18.66
CA GLY A 607 5.43 -6.65 20.05
C GLY A 607 4.76 -5.62 20.97
N ASN A 608 4.16 -6.09 22.07
CA ASN A 608 3.55 -5.23 23.07
C ASN A 608 4.58 -4.76 24.09
N PRO A 609 5.04 -3.50 24.13
CA PRO A 609 6.07 -3.02 25.04
C PRO A 609 5.62 -2.88 26.49
N ASN A 610 4.34 -3.11 26.80
CA ASN A 610 3.89 -3.35 28.17
C ASN A 610 4.50 -4.63 28.76
N GLU A 611 5.02 -5.52 27.92
CA GLU A 611 5.84 -6.65 28.28
C GLU A 611 7.33 -6.28 28.24
N ALA A 612 8.07 -6.60 29.30
CA ALA A 612 9.46 -6.16 29.44
C ALA A 612 10.38 -6.68 28.29
N GLN A 613 10.14 -7.89 27.79
CA GLN A 613 10.93 -8.46 26.69
C GLN A 613 10.68 -7.73 25.38
N ALA A 614 9.43 -7.46 25.03
CA ALA A 614 9.06 -6.71 23.83
C ALA A 614 9.57 -5.26 23.90
N TYR A 615 9.47 -4.62 25.09
CA TYR A 615 10.04 -3.31 25.34
C TYR A 615 11.55 -3.26 25.00
N GLN A 616 12.34 -4.19 25.50
CA GLN A 616 13.77 -4.23 25.22
C GLN A 616 14.07 -4.51 23.75
N THR A 617 13.27 -5.34 23.10
CA THR A 617 13.39 -5.64 21.69
C THR A 617 13.15 -4.38 20.84
N ILE A 618 12.06 -3.68 21.08
CA ILE A 618 11.72 -2.45 20.34
C ILE A 618 12.74 -1.35 20.62
N LEU A 619 13.13 -1.16 21.89
CA LEU A 619 14.14 -0.18 22.29
C LEU A 619 15.46 -0.36 21.51
N ALA A 620 15.85 -1.61 21.28
CA ALA A 620 17.11 -1.94 20.61
C ALA A 620 17.17 -1.48 19.14
N TYR A 621 16.03 -1.31 18.48
CA TYR A 621 16.00 -0.89 17.07
C TYR A 621 15.24 0.40 16.78
N SER A 622 14.38 0.88 17.67
CA SER A 622 13.58 2.11 17.48
C SER A 622 14.47 3.26 17.01
N PRO A 623 14.27 3.81 15.81
CA PRO A 623 15.22 4.74 15.21
C PRO A 623 15.51 5.96 16.04
N ILE A 624 14.49 6.58 16.62
CA ILE A 624 14.68 7.80 17.44
C ILE A 624 15.46 7.50 18.74
N ASP A 625 15.30 6.30 19.31
CA ASP A 625 15.98 5.94 20.54
C ASP A 625 17.46 5.57 20.33
N ASN A 626 17.83 5.21 19.08
CA ASN A 626 19.18 4.77 18.71
C ASN A 626 20.01 5.81 17.94
N ILE A 627 19.58 7.07 17.87
CA ILE A 627 20.39 8.14 17.30
C ILE A 627 21.62 8.37 18.19
N SER A 628 22.79 8.39 17.59
CA SER A 628 24.07 8.67 18.26
C SER A 628 24.84 9.80 17.59
N ALA A 629 25.85 10.34 18.26
CA ALA A 629 26.75 11.32 17.70
C ALA A 629 27.69 10.65 16.67
N GLN A 630 27.33 10.69 15.39
CA GLN A 630 28.10 10.11 14.28
C GLN A 630 27.85 10.90 12.99
N HIS A 631 28.55 10.54 11.92
CA HIS A 631 28.28 11.03 10.57
C HIS A 631 27.09 10.29 9.97
N TYR A 632 26.12 11.02 9.44
CA TYR A 632 24.95 10.50 8.73
C TYR A 632 25.01 10.85 7.24
N PRO A 633 24.36 10.07 6.35
CA PRO A 633 24.27 10.42 4.93
C PRO A 633 23.41 11.69 4.72
N ASN A 634 23.27 12.12 3.47
CA ASN A 634 22.25 13.10 3.13
C ASN A 634 20.87 12.44 3.26
N ILE A 635 19.91 13.10 3.91
CA ILE A 635 18.60 12.54 4.20
C ILE A 635 17.50 13.50 3.77
N LEU A 636 16.56 13.01 2.97
CA LEU A 636 15.28 13.64 2.67
C LEU A 636 14.17 12.89 3.40
N VAL A 637 13.47 13.57 4.27
CA VAL A 637 12.31 13.04 5.01
C VAL A 637 11.05 13.74 4.50
N THR A 638 10.01 12.98 4.14
CA THR A 638 8.71 13.54 3.76
C THR A 638 7.60 12.95 4.62
N THR A 639 6.58 13.75 4.91
CA THR A 639 5.39 13.32 5.64
C THR A 639 4.16 14.15 5.24
N GLY A 640 2.96 13.68 5.61
CA GLY A 640 1.70 14.43 5.52
C GLY A 640 1.24 14.90 6.90
N LEU A 641 0.73 16.13 7.01
CA LEU A 641 0.17 16.64 8.28
C LEU A 641 -1.02 15.80 8.74
N HIS A 642 -1.84 15.35 7.78
CA HIS A 642 -3.05 14.59 8.03
C HIS A 642 -2.84 13.07 8.09
N ASP A 643 -1.59 12.61 8.16
CA ASP A 643 -1.29 11.18 8.22
C ASP A 643 -2.03 10.51 9.37
N SER A 644 -2.82 9.48 9.04
CA SER A 644 -3.67 8.71 9.95
C SER A 644 -3.04 7.37 10.37
N GLN A 645 -1.92 6.98 9.74
CA GLN A 645 -1.24 5.70 9.99
C GLN A 645 0.08 5.89 10.73
N VAL A 646 0.91 6.83 10.26
CA VAL A 646 2.15 7.23 10.94
C VAL A 646 2.09 8.73 11.21
N GLN A 647 1.97 9.09 12.46
CA GLN A 647 1.70 10.47 12.85
C GLN A 647 2.85 11.41 12.43
N TYR A 648 2.53 12.59 11.90
CA TYR A 648 3.48 13.59 11.41
C TYR A 648 4.57 13.97 12.42
N PHE A 649 4.28 13.86 13.71
CA PHE A 649 5.22 14.23 14.76
C PHE A 649 6.37 13.22 14.94
N GLU A 650 6.23 11.98 14.49
CA GLU A 650 7.32 11.00 14.58
C GLU A 650 8.53 11.41 13.76
N PRO A 651 8.43 11.64 12.43
CA PRO A 651 9.55 12.16 11.65
C PRO A 651 10.00 13.55 12.10
N MET A 652 9.08 14.42 12.54
CA MET A 652 9.42 15.75 13.06
C MET A 652 10.34 15.68 14.29
N LYS A 653 10.01 14.82 15.26
CA LYS A 653 10.84 14.56 16.45
C LYS A 653 12.19 13.94 16.08
N TRP A 654 12.17 12.96 15.19
CA TRP A 654 13.37 12.27 14.74
C TRP A 654 14.36 13.23 14.05
N VAL A 655 13.88 14.09 13.15
CA VAL A 655 14.70 15.11 12.47
C VAL A 655 15.27 16.09 13.49
N ALA A 656 14.49 16.57 14.45
CA ALA A 656 14.95 17.48 15.48
C ALA A 656 16.09 16.87 16.33
N LYS A 657 15.94 15.60 16.75
CA LYS A 657 16.95 14.88 17.52
C LYS A 657 18.18 14.54 16.69
N LEU A 658 18.00 14.15 15.44
CA LEU A 658 19.10 13.85 14.54
C LEU A 658 19.94 15.09 14.24
N ARG A 659 19.30 16.24 14.00
CA ARG A 659 19.99 17.53 13.78
C ARG A 659 20.80 17.97 14.99
N GLU A 660 20.37 17.62 16.20
CA GLU A 660 21.12 17.88 17.43
C GLU A 660 22.41 17.05 17.53
N LEU A 661 22.36 15.78 17.07
CA LEU A 661 23.40 14.80 17.38
C LEU A 661 24.36 14.50 16.21
N LYS A 662 23.93 14.75 14.94
CA LYS A 662 24.81 14.52 13.78
C LYS A 662 26.09 15.35 13.86
N THR A 663 27.19 14.77 13.40
CA THR A 663 28.53 15.41 13.47
C THR A 663 29.12 15.74 12.11
N ASP A 664 28.31 15.72 11.07
CA ASP A 664 28.62 16.02 9.67
C ASP A 664 27.86 17.25 9.18
N ASP A 665 28.16 17.71 7.97
CA ASP A 665 27.51 18.82 7.28
C ASP A 665 26.56 18.35 6.16
N ASN A 666 26.26 17.04 6.08
CA ASN A 666 25.34 16.49 5.08
C ASN A 666 23.92 17.04 5.26
N LEU A 667 23.18 17.10 4.16
CA LEU A 667 21.80 17.60 4.16
C LEU A 667 20.89 16.74 5.03
N LEU A 668 20.11 17.39 5.88
CA LEU A 668 18.98 16.79 6.58
C LEU A 668 17.77 17.67 6.33
N LEU A 669 16.90 17.24 5.42
CA LEU A 669 15.75 17.98 4.93
C LEU A 669 14.47 17.30 5.39
N PHE A 670 13.54 18.10 5.89
CA PHE A 670 12.20 17.62 6.30
C PHE A 670 11.14 18.42 5.56
N LYS A 671 10.29 17.72 4.81
CA LYS A 671 9.22 18.31 4.03
C LYS A 671 7.88 17.71 4.46
N THR A 672 6.94 18.56 4.86
CA THR A 672 5.58 18.17 5.23
C THR A 672 4.61 18.68 4.17
N ASP A 673 3.82 17.78 3.58
CA ASP A 673 2.62 18.19 2.85
C ASP A 673 1.55 18.56 3.88
N MET A 674 1.06 19.80 3.82
CA MET A 674 0.15 20.34 4.82
C MET A 674 -1.32 19.93 4.58
N GLU A 675 -1.62 19.35 3.40
CA GLU A 675 -2.97 18.97 2.97
C GLU A 675 -3.11 17.44 2.81
N ALA A 676 -2.01 16.71 2.73
CA ALA A 676 -2.02 15.27 2.51
C ALA A 676 -1.82 14.47 3.80
N GLY A 677 -2.21 13.19 3.74
CA GLY A 677 -1.95 12.16 4.75
C GLY A 677 -0.93 11.13 4.30
N HIS A 678 -1.14 9.87 4.70
CA HIS A 678 -0.17 8.77 4.48
C HIS A 678 0.09 8.46 3.00
N GLY A 679 -0.93 8.61 2.16
CA GLY A 679 -0.84 8.35 0.72
C GLY A 679 -0.16 9.46 -0.11
N GLY A 680 0.18 10.61 0.51
CA GLY A 680 0.70 11.77 -0.21
C GLY A 680 -0.37 12.54 -0.97
N ALA A 681 0.06 13.35 -1.94
CA ALA A 681 -0.83 14.19 -2.74
C ALA A 681 -1.77 13.37 -3.64
N SER A 682 -3.06 13.74 -3.66
CA SER A 682 -4.06 13.10 -4.51
C SER A 682 -3.99 13.56 -5.97
N GLY A 683 -4.39 12.68 -6.90
CA GLY A 683 -4.38 12.93 -8.33
C GLY A 683 -3.12 12.46 -9.06
N ARG A 684 -3.29 12.08 -10.34
CA ARG A 684 -2.23 11.40 -11.12
C ARG A 684 -1.01 12.27 -11.44
N PHE A 685 -1.15 13.58 -11.50
CA PHE A 685 -0.03 14.48 -11.80
C PHE A 685 0.55 15.15 -10.55
N LYS A 686 -0.29 15.46 -9.56
CA LYS A 686 0.19 16.07 -8.30
C LYS A 686 1.22 15.17 -7.62
N SER A 687 0.96 13.87 -7.50
CA SER A 687 1.86 12.87 -6.90
C SER A 687 3.23 12.74 -7.60
N LEU A 688 3.32 13.10 -8.89
CA LEU A 688 4.59 13.09 -9.61
C LEU A 688 5.59 14.14 -9.11
N ARG A 689 5.13 15.21 -8.45
CA ARG A 689 6.02 16.22 -7.87
C ARG A 689 6.82 15.68 -6.70
N GLU A 690 6.23 14.80 -5.89
CA GLU A 690 6.93 14.12 -4.80
C GLU A 690 8.04 13.21 -5.34
N LYS A 691 7.76 12.47 -6.41
CA LYS A 691 8.76 11.65 -7.08
C LYS A 691 9.85 12.47 -7.74
N ALA A 692 9.50 13.59 -8.37
CA ALA A 692 10.49 14.50 -8.94
C ALA A 692 11.39 15.12 -7.86
N LEU A 693 10.85 15.43 -6.68
CA LEU A 693 11.60 15.90 -5.52
C LEU A 693 12.63 14.85 -5.08
N GLU A 694 12.22 13.61 -4.82
CA GLU A 694 13.11 12.53 -4.40
C GLU A 694 14.21 12.28 -5.44
N MET A 695 13.84 12.16 -6.72
CA MET A 695 14.80 11.90 -7.80
C MET A 695 15.78 13.06 -7.97
N SER A 696 15.31 14.31 -7.92
CA SER A 696 16.20 15.49 -8.02
C SER A 696 17.19 15.57 -6.85
N PHE A 697 16.74 15.21 -5.65
CA PHE A 697 17.60 15.10 -4.47
C PHE A 697 18.74 14.09 -4.72
N PHE A 698 18.42 12.86 -5.14
CA PHE A 698 19.46 11.85 -5.39
C PHE A 698 20.39 12.22 -6.53
N ILE A 699 19.87 12.70 -7.66
CA ILE A 699 20.68 13.07 -8.83
C ILE A 699 21.62 14.22 -8.49
N SER A 700 21.17 15.22 -7.73
CA SER A 700 22.00 16.39 -7.36
C SER A 700 23.19 16.01 -6.50
N LEU A 701 23.09 14.96 -5.68
CA LEU A 701 24.19 14.47 -4.86
C LEU A 701 25.32 13.83 -5.67
N LEU A 702 25.05 13.38 -6.90
CA LEU A 702 26.09 12.83 -7.80
C LEU A 702 26.96 13.90 -8.44
N THR A 703 26.57 15.16 -8.41
CA THR A 703 27.25 16.28 -9.06
C THR A 703 28.01 17.17 -8.08
N LYS A 704 27.86 16.92 -6.78
CA LYS A 704 28.64 17.57 -5.71
C LYS A 704 29.93 16.80 -5.43
#